data_6928274da22e59917cd72bfc5cd523f1
#
_entry.id   6928274da22e59917cd72bfc5cd523f1
#
_cell.length_a   1.000
_cell.length_b   1.000
_cell.length_c   1.000
_cell.angle_alpha   90.00
_cell.angle_beta   90.00
_cell.angle_gamma   90.00
#
_symmetry.space_group_name_H-M   'P 1'
#
loop_
_entity.id
_entity.type
_entity.pdbx_description
1 polymer ?
#
loop_
_entity_poly.entity_id
_entity_poly.type
_entity_poly.pdbx_seq_one_letter_code
_entity_poly.pdbx_strand_id
1 'polypeptide(L)'
;MRADMHLGAGDPGALERLLAAETGARERALVEAWRRHGWRWARTDPLGLAPRDRDPALDADDAPWLGPLREALERIYAGPIGWETGHVHDPEKRAWLAAAAETGAGPAPGERERAAWLLAATERFEAATLTRLPTAKTFSLDGAEGFMVLADAVIRRAAAAEAVVGGMHRGRIAQMALLFGKPMRRLTAELKGAPDLPQSLGAASDVPYHLGWRGTREDGLAVRVLPHPSHLSIVAPVAAGIARGTPGALPLMLHTDAAIAGQGVNFELMQLSGLAPYSVGGTIHLVLDNRVGFTTDAAAARTSRGPADVARAVEAPILHVNGEDPDACLRAAAVAVDWRARFGSDVVLVLTAYRRRGHNEIDEPRFTQPVMQTAIDARPRLGAAYAARHALSPDLAAFEAEMDAAFKAAPATPNDGGDAPGLAPDAAARMLAAPETGLAEDRLRALLARLGAEPEGLALHPKAAKFLARRRAMAAGEAPADWAAAEALAFASLLAEGSPVRFSGQDSVRGAFSQRHLVLSDQGDGRRVSVLDGFGARAEVFDTPLIENAVLGFEYGLSVADPRRLVVWETQFGDFLNVFQPVFDQFVTGGEDRWLMTSNLTLMLPHGWDGGGPDHSTGHLERVLARCAKANLRVVNASTPANWFHLLRGQVHGPLRKPMVAFTPKALLRHPGCLSPLSEMGAG
;
A
#
# COMPACT_ATOMS: atom_id res chain seq x y z
N MET A 1 43.91 16.95 32.04
CA MET A 1 42.86 17.34 33.01
C MET A 1 41.52 17.00 32.33
N ARG A 2 41.05 15.76 32.47
CA ARG A 2 39.72 15.32 31.96
C ARG A 2 38.77 15.44 33.16
N ALA A 3 37.85 16.40 33.07
CA ALA A 3 36.84 16.61 34.10
C ALA A 3 35.94 15.39 34.20
N ASP A 4 35.62 14.94 35.41
CA ASP A 4 34.60 13.94 35.69
C ASP A 4 33.25 14.44 35.23
N MET A 5 32.90 14.09 33.98
CA MET A 5 31.57 14.36 33.44
C MET A 5 30.60 13.26 33.89
N HIS A 6 29.90 13.52 34.99
CA HIS A 6 28.73 12.74 35.37
C HIS A 6 27.62 12.97 34.35
N LEU A 7 27.36 11.96 33.53
CA LEU A 7 26.19 11.92 32.64
C LEU A 7 24.93 11.67 33.47
N GLY A 8 24.20 12.74 33.81
CA GLY A 8 22.88 12.63 34.44
C GLY A 8 21.90 11.89 33.52
N ALA A 9 21.12 10.96 34.07
CA ALA A 9 20.04 10.30 33.33
C ALA A 9 19.05 11.37 32.84
N GLY A 10 19.03 11.65 31.53
CA GLY A 10 18.08 12.57 30.88
C GLY A 10 18.65 13.85 30.30
N ASP A 11 19.98 13.98 30.15
CA ASP A 11 20.57 15.13 29.46
C ASP A 11 20.67 14.89 27.92
N PRO A 12 19.81 15.50 27.09
CA PRO A 12 19.78 15.27 25.63
C PRO A 12 21.06 15.70 24.90
N GLY A 13 21.83 16.63 25.46
CA GLY A 13 23.06 17.12 24.82
C GLY A 13 24.35 16.45 25.34
N ALA A 14 24.26 15.46 26.23
CA ALA A 14 25.44 14.86 26.81
C ALA A 14 26.30 14.08 25.82
N LEU A 15 25.66 13.37 24.89
CA LEU A 15 26.38 12.66 23.85
C LEU A 15 26.97 13.63 22.81
N GLU A 16 26.24 14.67 22.42
CA GLU A 16 26.77 15.70 21.51
C GLU A 16 28.01 16.41 22.15
N ARG A 17 27.97 16.70 23.44
CA ARG A 17 29.14 17.26 24.15
C ARG A 17 30.29 16.28 24.22
N LEU A 18 30.05 15.00 24.41
CA LEU A 18 31.06 13.95 24.35
C LEU A 18 31.68 13.78 22.97
N LEU A 19 30.88 13.91 21.93
CA LEU A 19 31.31 13.80 20.52
C LEU A 19 31.94 15.10 20.01
N ALA A 20 31.60 16.27 20.56
CA ALA A 20 32.16 17.56 20.20
C ALA A 20 33.53 17.84 20.82
N ALA A 21 33.87 17.19 21.92
CA ALA A 21 35.24 17.15 22.43
C ALA A 21 36.08 16.29 21.48
N GLU A 22 37.30 16.71 21.04
CA GLU A 22 38.19 16.00 20.12
C GLU A 22 38.10 14.48 20.27
N THR A 23 37.16 13.84 19.52
CA THR A 23 36.88 12.39 19.59
C THR A 23 38.00 11.66 18.89
N GLY A 24 38.70 10.81 19.61
CA GLY A 24 39.72 9.93 19.06
C GLY A 24 39.12 8.89 18.11
N ALA A 25 39.96 8.22 17.35
CA ALA A 25 39.55 7.19 16.38
C ALA A 25 38.77 6.03 17.06
N ARG A 26 39.09 5.73 18.33
CA ARG A 26 38.48 4.63 19.12
C ARG A 26 37.04 4.95 19.51
N GLU A 27 36.77 6.18 19.96
CA GLU A 27 35.42 6.65 20.28
C GLU A 27 34.53 6.62 19.05
N ARG A 28 35.01 7.13 17.92
CA ARG A 28 34.26 7.09 16.65
C ARG A 28 33.95 5.67 16.20
N ALA A 29 34.92 4.75 16.34
CA ALA A 29 34.72 3.34 16.00
C ALA A 29 33.64 2.69 16.90
N LEU A 30 33.66 2.99 18.21
CA LEU A 30 32.66 2.48 19.15
C LEU A 30 31.25 3.02 18.82
N VAL A 31 31.12 4.34 18.59
CA VAL A 31 29.84 4.95 18.20
C VAL A 31 29.31 4.32 16.92
N GLU A 32 30.14 4.15 15.89
CA GLU A 32 29.70 3.56 14.63
C GLU A 32 29.33 2.07 14.79
N ALA A 33 30.02 1.32 15.62
CA ALA A 33 29.65 -0.06 15.95
C ALA A 33 28.23 -0.11 16.58
N TRP A 34 27.94 0.76 17.55
CA TRP A 34 26.63 0.81 18.19
C TRP A 34 25.53 1.28 17.23
N ARG A 35 25.78 2.25 16.38
CA ARG A 35 24.85 2.72 15.35
C ARG A 35 24.47 1.60 14.36
N ARG A 36 25.43 0.72 14.02
CA ARG A 36 25.20 -0.40 13.09
C ARG A 36 24.60 -1.62 13.75
N HIS A 37 25.04 -1.98 14.93
CA HIS A 37 24.81 -3.33 15.48
C HIS A 37 24.03 -3.31 16.81
N GLY A 38 23.87 -2.15 17.46
CA GLY A 38 23.21 -2.02 18.76
C GLY A 38 21.78 -2.55 18.81
N TRP A 39 21.04 -2.41 17.68
CA TRP A 39 19.68 -2.91 17.56
C TRP A 39 19.54 -4.41 17.82
N ARG A 40 20.57 -5.20 17.54
CA ARG A 40 20.59 -6.66 17.78
C ARG A 40 20.60 -7.00 19.27
N TRP A 41 21.03 -6.08 20.10
CA TRP A 41 21.08 -6.19 21.56
C TRP A 41 19.90 -5.46 22.25
N ALA A 42 19.06 -4.77 21.51
CA ALA A 42 17.95 -4.00 22.04
C ALA A 42 16.90 -4.88 22.77
N ARG A 43 16.24 -4.28 23.77
CA ARG A 43 15.21 -4.95 24.60
C ARG A 43 13.84 -4.79 23.97
N THR A 44 13.65 -5.31 22.77
CA THR A 44 12.42 -5.16 22.00
C THR A 44 11.40 -6.28 22.24
N ASP A 45 11.82 -7.45 22.72
CA ASP A 45 10.90 -8.55 23.05
C ASP A 45 10.40 -8.44 24.50
N PRO A 46 9.11 -8.16 24.74
CA PRO A 46 8.56 -8.04 26.08
C PRO A 46 8.58 -9.34 26.90
N LEU A 47 8.58 -10.50 26.24
CA LEU A 47 8.64 -11.81 26.91
C LEU A 47 10.08 -12.26 27.20
N GLY A 48 11.07 -11.67 26.55
CA GLY A 48 12.48 -12.04 26.69
C GLY A 48 12.80 -13.44 26.13
N LEU A 49 11.96 -13.99 25.30
CA LEU A 49 12.13 -15.34 24.70
C LEU A 49 12.92 -15.33 23.40
N ALA A 50 13.01 -14.16 22.73
CA ALA A 50 13.83 -14.03 21.55
C ALA A 50 15.33 -13.99 21.93
N PRO A 51 16.19 -14.72 21.18
CA PRO A 51 17.61 -14.63 21.39
C PRO A 51 18.11 -13.20 21.13
N ARG A 52 18.78 -12.62 22.11
CA ARG A 52 19.52 -11.38 21.94
C ARG A 52 20.93 -11.73 21.50
N ASP A 53 21.40 -11.09 20.46
CA ASP A 53 22.69 -11.37 19.86
C ASP A 53 23.58 -10.13 20.00
N ARG A 54 24.47 -10.18 20.99
CA ARG A 54 25.45 -9.11 21.21
C ARG A 54 26.58 -9.25 20.19
N ASP A 55 26.62 -8.29 19.27
CA ASP A 55 27.66 -8.27 18.26
C ASP A 55 29.03 -8.01 18.91
N PRO A 56 30.08 -8.83 18.61
CA PRO A 56 31.42 -8.60 19.17
C PRO A 56 32.00 -7.22 18.90
N ALA A 57 31.56 -6.54 17.83
CA ALA A 57 31.98 -5.18 17.52
C ALA A 57 31.58 -4.15 18.60
N LEU A 58 30.54 -4.45 19.41
CA LEU A 58 30.11 -3.59 20.51
C LEU A 58 31.09 -3.59 21.68
N ASP A 59 31.89 -4.63 21.79
CA ASP A 59 32.88 -4.85 22.86
C ASP A 59 34.33 -4.87 22.33
N ALA A 60 34.55 -4.50 21.08
CA ALA A 60 35.86 -4.57 20.42
C ALA A 60 36.94 -3.70 21.12
N ASP A 61 36.54 -2.70 21.90
CA ASP A 61 37.43 -1.84 22.67
C ASP A 61 36.92 -1.71 24.13
N ASP A 62 37.57 -2.41 25.03
CA ASP A 62 37.21 -2.49 26.44
C ASP A 62 37.94 -1.47 27.33
N ALA A 63 38.60 -0.48 26.73
CA ALA A 63 39.35 0.55 27.48
C ALA A 63 38.47 1.21 28.57
N PRO A 64 38.90 1.24 29.81
CA PRO A 64 38.06 1.71 30.95
C PRO A 64 37.50 3.14 30.76
N TRP A 65 38.27 4.01 30.12
CA TRP A 65 37.83 5.38 29.85
C TRP A 65 36.70 5.52 28.81
N LEU A 66 36.41 4.46 28.04
CA LEU A 66 35.25 4.39 27.16
C LEU A 66 33.95 3.96 27.89
N GLY A 67 34.03 3.57 29.15
CA GLY A 67 32.90 3.10 29.95
C GLY A 67 31.68 4.02 29.90
N PRO A 68 31.80 5.31 30.26
CA PRO A 68 30.67 6.25 30.23
C PRO A 68 30.04 6.40 28.84
N LEU A 69 30.84 6.40 27.75
CA LEU A 69 30.34 6.46 26.39
C LEU A 69 29.59 5.16 26.03
N ARG A 70 30.13 4.01 26.38
CA ARG A 70 29.50 2.71 26.15
C ARG A 70 28.15 2.62 26.85
N GLU A 71 28.05 3.02 28.10
CA GLU A 71 26.79 3.04 28.83
C GLU A 71 25.75 3.97 28.20
N ALA A 72 26.16 5.14 27.71
CA ALA A 72 25.28 6.05 26.99
C ALA A 72 24.76 5.41 25.68
N LEU A 73 25.65 4.83 24.90
CA LEU A 73 25.29 4.15 23.65
C LEU A 73 24.39 2.94 23.89
N GLU A 74 24.64 2.15 24.94
CA GLU A 74 23.79 1.02 25.31
C GLU A 74 22.37 1.47 25.71
N ARG A 75 22.22 2.56 26.45
CA ARG A 75 20.91 3.13 26.76
C ARG A 75 20.14 3.55 25.51
N ILE A 76 20.82 4.11 24.52
CA ILE A 76 20.22 4.61 23.29
C ILE A 76 19.88 3.45 22.35
N TYR A 77 20.85 2.60 22.04
CA TYR A 77 20.77 1.61 20.96
C TYR A 77 20.35 0.21 21.41
N ALA A 78 20.45 -0.10 22.71
CA ALA A 78 19.96 -1.33 23.30
C ALA A 78 18.74 -1.13 24.21
N GLY A 79 18.07 0.01 24.09
CA GLY A 79 16.84 0.35 24.80
C GLY A 79 15.62 -0.39 24.27
N PRO A 80 14.40 0.15 24.50
CA PRO A 80 13.15 -0.41 24.01
C PRO A 80 12.92 -0.16 22.49
N ILE A 81 13.80 0.61 21.85
CA ILE A 81 13.81 0.79 20.38
C ILE A 81 15.14 0.26 19.84
N GLY A 82 15.07 -0.70 18.93
CA GLY A 82 16.20 -1.17 18.15
C GLY A 82 16.28 -0.42 16.81
N TRP A 83 17.38 0.28 16.59
CA TRP A 83 17.61 1.16 15.43
C TRP A 83 18.35 0.39 14.33
N GLU A 84 17.62 -0.31 13.46
CA GLU A 84 18.20 -1.04 12.36
C GLU A 84 18.34 -0.14 11.13
N THR A 85 19.47 0.55 11.03
CA THR A 85 19.73 1.59 10.03
C THR A 85 21.02 1.37 9.24
N GLY A 86 21.77 0.31 9.54
CA GLY A 86 23.09 0.05 8.93
C GLY A 86 23.04 -0.23 7.42
N HIS A 87 21.89 -0.55 6.88
CA HIS A 87 21.66 -0.79 5.45
C HIS A 87 21.26 0.49 4.68
N VAL A 88 21.08 1.60 5.34
CA VAL A 88 20.86 2.91 4.69
C VAL A 88 22.21 3.48 4.29
N HIS A 89 22.46 3.62 2.99
CA HIS A 89 23.79 4.02 2.48
C HIS A 89 23.96 5.53 2.36
N ASP A 90 22.85 6.28 2.16
CA ASP A 90 22.88 7.74 2.07
C ASP A 90 23.41 8.35 3.38
N PRO A 91 24.52 9.14 3.35
CA PRO A 91 25.14 9.69 4.55
C PRO A 91 24.27 10.73 5.26
N GLU A 92 23.47 11.53 4.54
CA GLU A 92 22.55 12.50 5.14
C GLU A 92 21.45 11.78 5.91
N LYS A 93 20.85 10.75 5.31
CA LYS A 93 19.81 9.91 5.91
C LYS A 93 20.34 9.22 7.16
N ARG A 94 21.55 8.65 7.12
CA ARG A 94 22.18 8.00 8.28
C ARG A 94 22.45 8.99 9.42
N ALA A 95 23.00 10.16 9.10
CA ALA A 95 23.28 11.20 10.09
C ALA A 95 21.98 11.66 10.76
N TRP A 96 20.92 11.83 10.00
CA TRP A 96 19.61 12.20 10.54
C TRP A 96 19.05 11.12 11.48
N LEU A 97 19.12 9.83 11.10
CA LEU A 97 18.66 8.72 11.93
C LEU A 97 19.46 8.62 13.23
N ALA A 98 20.79 8.80 13.17
CA ALA A 98 21.63 8.82 14.34
C ALA A 98 21.25 9.98 15.28
N ALA A 99 21.05 11.18 14.75
CA ALA A 99 20.59 12.33 15.53
C ALA A 99 19.22 12.06 16.17
N ALA A 100 18.26 11.51 15.43
CA ALA A 100 16.92 11.15 15.94
C ALA A 100 17.01 10.11 17.09
N ALA A 101 17.96 9.16 17.00
CA ALA A 101 18.21 8.20 18.07
C ALA A 101 18.85 8.85 19.31
N GLU A 102 19.80 9.76 19.12
CA GLU A 102 20.69 10.29 20.14
C GLU A 102 20.12 11.51 20.88
N THR A 103 19.26 12.31 20.21
CA THR A 103 18.71 13.56 20.79
C THR A 103 17.29 13.41 21.36
N GLY A 104 16.73 12.24 21.36
CA GLY A 104 15.30 11.97 21.52
C GLY A 104 14.58 12.69 22.67
N ALA A 105 13.62 13.52 22.31
CA ALA A 105 12.64 14.08 23.23
C ALA A 105 11.71 12.99 23.78
N GLY A 106 11.28 13.11 25.03
CA GLY A 106 10.19 12.30 25.59
C GLY A 106 8.84 12.64 24.91
N PRO A 107 7.77 11.91 25.27
CA PRO A 107 6.44 12.20 24.79
C PRO A 107 6.02 13.64 25.08
N ALA A 108 5.28 14.23 24.14
CA ALA A 108 4.71 15.57 24.33
C ALA A 108 3.63 15.57 25.42
N PRO A 109 3.30 16.75 26.00
CA PRO A 109 2.20 16.84 26.95
C PRO A 109 0.89 16.26 26.36
N GLY A 110 0.14 15.51 27.14
CA GLY A 110 -1.11 14.86 26.74
C GLY A 110 -0.97 13.54 25.99
N GLU A 111 0.20 13.22 25.47
CA GLU A 111 0.39 11.94 24.73
C GLU A 111 0.35 10.72 25.64
N ARG A 112 0.88 10.84 26.87
CA ARG A 112 0.81 9.74 27.86
C ARG A 112 -0.61 9.50 28.35
N GLU A 113 -1.37 10.55 28.58
CA GLU A 113 -2.79 10.47 28.95
C GLU A 113 -3.60 9.80 27.86
N ARG A 114 -3.38 10.19 26.60
CA ARG A 114 -4.02 9.56 25.44
C ARG A 114 -3.59 8.09 25.31
N ALA A 115 -2.33 7.78 25.48
CA ALA A 115 -1.83 6.40 25.44
C ALA A 115 -2.47 5.55 26.56
N ALA A 116 -2.52 6.05 27.78
CA ALA A 116 -3.13 5.35 28.92
C ALA A 116 -4.63 5.09 28.67
N TRP A 117 -5.36 6.10 28.16
CA TRP A 117 -6.76 5.95 27.79
C TRP A 117 -6.94 4.90 26.70
N LEU A 118 -6.15 4.95 25.63
CA LEU A 118 -6.26 4.05 24.48
C LEU A 118 -5.96 2.60 24.85
N LEU A 119 -4.92 2.38 25.69
CA LEU A 119 -4.60 1.06 26.21
C LEU A 119 -5.76 0.47 27.02
N ALA A 120 -6.27 1.24 27.98
CA ALA A 120 -7.37 0.83 28.84
C ALA A 120 -8.67 0.61 28.05
N ALA A 121 -9.00 1.49 27.09
CA ALA A 121 -10.19 1.36 26.25
C ALA A 121 -10.09 0.11 25.34
N THR A 122 -8.88 -0.19 24.80
CA THR A 122 -8.64 -1.39 23.99
C THR A 122 -8.87 -2.66 24.81
N GLU A 123 -8.27 -2.76 26.00
CA GLU A 123 -8.47 -3.90 26.91
C GLU A 123 -9.94 -4.09 27.28
N ARG A 124 -10.68 -3.01 27.56
CA ARG A 124 -12.11 -3.04 27.89
C ARG A 124 -12.95 -3.49 26.69
N PHE A 125 -12.67 -2.98 25.50
CA PHE A 125 -13.39 -3.34 24.29
C PHE A 125 -13.19 -4.83 23.92
N GLU A 126 -11.93 -5.31 23.95
CA GLU A 126 -11.61 -6.70 23.68
C GLU A 126 -12.30 -7.66 24.69
N ALA A 127 -12.24 -7.33 25.97
CA ALA A 127 -12.90 -8.12 27.01
C ALA A 127 -14.43 -8.13 26.88
N ALA A 128 -15.03 -6.97 26.59
CA ALA A 128 -16.49 -6.86 26.41
C ALA A 128 -16.95 -7.63 25.16
N THR A 129 -16.21 -7.53 24.06
CA THR A 129 -16.54 -8.24 22.81
C THR A 129 -16.49 -9.74 22.99
N LEU A 130 -15.42 -10.26 23.61
CA LEU A 130 -15.31 -11.68 23.90
C LEU A 130 -16.43 -12.20 24.80
N THR A 131 -16.79 -11.45 25.85
CA THR A 131 -17.81 -11.86 26.80
C THR A 131 -19.22 -11.85 26.20
N ARG A 132 -19.51 -10.85 25.37
CA ARG A 132 -20.86 -10.60 24.82
C ARG A 132 -21.09 -11.29 23.48
N LEU A 133 -20.03 -11.54 22.71
CA LEU A 133 -20.06 -12.16 21.39
C LEU A 133 -19.00 -13.25 21.28
N PRO A 134 -19.04 -14.32 22.11
CA PRO A 134 -17.98 -15.31 22.23
C PRO A 134 -17.71 -16.12 20.94
N THR A 135 -18.65 -16.12 20.00
CA THR A 135 -18.53 -16.83 18.72
C THR A 135 -18.11 -15.90 17.56
N ALA A 136 -18.06 -14.59 17.79
CA ALA A 136 -17.65 -13.65 16.74
C ALA A 136 -16.15 -13.73 16.52
N LYS A 137 -15.74 -13.86 15.25
CA LYS A 137 -14.32 -13.81 14.87
C LYS A 137 -13.85 -12.37 14.83
N THR A 138 -13.02 -11.99 15.78
CA THR A 138 -12.46 -10.62 15.90
C THR A 138 -10.97 -10.58 15.66
N PHE A 139 -10.27 -11.71 15.78
CA PHE A 139 -8.81 -11.79 15.76
C PHE A 139 -8.19 -10.80 16.75
N SER A 140 -8.51 -11.02 18.02
CA SER A 140 -8.23 -10.14 19.15
C SER A 140 -6.80 -9.54 19.15
N LEU A 141 -6.70 -8.29 19.59
CA LEU A 141 -5.43 -7.59 19.80
C LEU A 141 -4.88 -7.78 21.23
N ASP A 142 -5.57 -8.53 22.08
CA ASP A 142 -5.21 -8.75 23.49
C ASP A 142 -3.76 -9.25 23.64
N GLY A 143 -2.91 -8.44 24.29
CA GLY A 143 -1.47 -8.63 24.43
C GLY A 143 -0.62 -7.80 23.46
N ALA A 144 -1.24 -7.03 22.59
CA ALA A 144 -0.56 -6.15 21.63
C ALA A 144 -1.16 -4.73 21.60
N GLU A 145 -1.68 -4.26 22.74
CA GLU A 145 -2.37 -2.97 22.86
C GLU A 145 -1.44 -1.79 22.54
N GLY A 146 -0.12 -1.94 22.72
CA GLY A 146 0.88 -0.94 22.32
C GLY A 146 0.83 -0.60 20.81
N PHE A 147 0.33 -1.52 19.97
CA PHE A 147 0.12 -1.26 18.55
C PHE A 147 -0.90 -0.15 18.29
N MET A 148 -1.92 -0.05 19.15
CA MET A 148 -2.90 1.03 19.08
C MET A 148 -2.27 2.38 19.36
N VAL A 149 -1.39 2.45 20.37
CA VAL A 149 -0.65 3.68 20.70
C VAL A 149 0.26 4.09 19.56
N LEU A 150 1.00 3.13 18.99
CA LEU A 150 1.90 3.38 17.85
C LEU A 150 1.12 3.92 16.63
N ALA A 151 0.02 3.26 16.26
CA ALA A 151 -0.79 3.64 15.10
C ALA A 151 -1.49 4.99 15.30
N ASP A 152 -2.09 5.25 16.48
CA ASP A 152 -2.73 6.53 16.80
C ASP A 152 -1.72 7.68 16.74
N ALA A 153 -0.51 7.48 17.30
CA ALA A 153 0.55 8.49 17.28
C ALA A 153 1.03 8.82 15.87
N VAL A 154 1.20 7.82 15.01
CA VAL A 154 1.53 8.04 13.58
C VAL A 154 0.46 8.87 12.90
N ILE A 155 -0.81 8.49 13.06
CA ILE A 155 -1.94 9.14 12.40
C ILE A 155 -2.11 10.58 12.88
N ARG A 156 -2.05 10.84 14.19
CA ARG A 156 -2.21 12.19 14.78
C ARG A 156 -1.07 13.13 14.43
N ARG A 157 0.16 12.63 14.32
CA ARG A 157 1.34 13.44 13.99
C ARG A 157 1.46 13.75 12.51
N ALA A 158 0.91 12.90 11.65
CA ALA A 158 0.99 13.10 10.22
C ALA A 158 0.06 14.23 9.78
N ALA A 159 0.60 15.33 9.26
CA ALA A 159 -0.18 16.40 8.64
C ALA A 159 -0.68 15.93 7.27
N ALA A 160 -1.78 15.16 7.25
CA ALA A 160 -2.33 14.53 6.05
C ALA A 160 -3.76 14.99 5.78
N ALA A 161 -4.17 14.98 4.51
CA ALA A 161 -5.55 15.26 4.12
C ALA A 161 -6.47 14.06 4.39
N GLU A 162 -5.98 12.85 4.16
CA GLU A 162 -6.68 11.59 4.41
C GLU A 162 -5.65 10.51 4.80
N ALA A 163 -5.95 9.69 5.81
CA ALA A 163 -5.18 8.47 6.07
C ALA A 163 -5.76 7.33 5.23
N VAL A 164 -4.95 6.80 4.30
CA VAL A 164 -5.30 5.63 3.48
C VAL A 164 -4.63 4.40 4.08
N VAL A 165 -5.44 3.50 4.63
CA VAL A 165 -4.96 2.38 5.45
C VAL A 165 -5.18 1.06 4.71
N GLY A 166 -4.08 0.38 4.36
CA GLY A 166 -4.08 -1.03 3.98
C GLY A 166 -3.85 -1.87 5.22
N GLY A 167 -4.81 -2.71 5.59
CA GLY A 167 -4.82 -3.31 6.91
C GLY A 167 -4.61 -4.81 6.96
N MET A 168 -4.48 -5.29 8.18
CA MET A 168 -4.46 -6.70 8.58
C MET A 168 -5.76 -7.06 9.34
N HIS A 169 -6.02 -8.35 9.53
CA HIS A 169 -7.16 -8.82 10.34
C HIS A 169 -6.92 -8.66 11.85
N ARG A 170 -5.67 -8.82 12.34
CA ARG A 170 -5.34 -8.76 13.77
C ARG A 170 -5.69 -7.41 14.39
N GLY A 171 -6.57 -7.41 15.39
CA GLY A 171 -7.03 -6.21 16.07
C GLY A 171 -7.87 -5.25 15.23
N ARG A 172 -8.28 -5.65 14.00
CA ARG A 172 -9.00 -4.77 13.09
C ARG A 172 -10.28 -4.20 13.70
N ILE A 173 -11.01 -5.03 14.42
CA ILE A 173 -12.28 -4.62 15.06
C ILE A 173 -12.05 -3.53 16.09
N ALA A 174 -11.04 -3.69 16.97
CA ALA A 174 -10.65 -2.66 17.94
C ALA A 174 -10.11 -1.38 17.24
N GLN A 175 -9.31 -1.54 16.20
CA GLN A 175 -8.81 -0.41 15.39
C GLN A 175 -9.96 0.37 14.74
N MET A 176 -10.95 -0.30 14.17
CA MET A 176 -12.14 0.35 13.60
C MET A 176 -12.90 1.19 14.63
N ALA A 177 -13.08 0.64 15.83
CA ALA A 177 -13.78 1.31 16.92
C ALA A 177 -13.01 2.53 17.48
N LEU A 178 -11.71 2.35 17.74
CA LEU A 178 -10.92 3.26 18.58
C LEU A 178 -9.98 4.17 17.81
N LEU A 179 -9.54 3.75 16.60
CA LEU A 179 -8.59 4.53 15.79
C LEU A 179 -9.25 5.21 14.58
N PHE A 180 -10.22 4.55 13.95
CA PHE A 180 -10.70 4.97 12.64
C PHE A 180 -12.10 5.59 12.69
N GLY A 181 -12.71 5.71 13.87
CA GLY A 181 -13.98 6.41 14.05
C GLY A 181 -15.19 5.70 13.43
N LYS A 182 -15.12 4.37 13.24
CA LYS A 182 -16.30 3.61 12.83
C LYS A 182 -17.31 3.59 13.99
N PRO A 183 -18.58 3.99 13.78
CA PRO A 183 -19.56 4.04 14.86
C PRO A 183 -19.70 2.68 15.56
N MET A 184 -19.61 2.68 16.89
CA MET A 184 -19.65 1.47 17.71
C MET A 184 -20.92 0.64 17.46
N ARG A 185 -22.08 1.33 17.30
CA ARG A 185 -23.37 0.69 17.02
C ARG A 185 -23.35 -0.09 15.70
N ARG A 186 -22.69 0.45 14.68
CA ARG A 186 -22.57 -0.22 13.39
C ARG A 186 -21.66 -1.44 13.49
N LEU A 187 -20.49 -1.28 14.11
CA LEU A 187 -19.53 -2.35 14.30
C LEU A 187 -20.12 -3.53 15.07
N THR A 188 -20.84 -3.26 16.17
CA THR A 188 -21.50 -4.30 16.96
C THR A 188 -22.64 -4.99 16.19
N ALA A 189 -23.36 -4.26 15.33
CA ALA A 189 -24.37 -4.86 14.46
C ALA A 189 -23.76 -5.84 13.44
N GLU A 190 -22.66 -5.44 12.79
CA GLU A 190 -21.92 -6.30 11.87
C GLU A 190 -21.40 -7.58 12.57
N LEU A 191 -20.84 -7.44 13.78
CA LEU A 191 -20.38 -8.57 14.58
C LEU A 191 -21.53 -9.52 14.99
N LYS A 192 -22.77 -9.03 15.09
CA LYS A 192 -23.99 -9.82 15.32
C LYS A 192 -24.56 -10.42 14.04
N GLY A 193 -23.90 -10.26 12.90
CA GLY A 193 -24.32 -10.79 11.61
C GLY A 193 -25.26 -9.89 10.81
N ALA A 194 -25.44 -8.64 11.20
CA ALA A 194 -26.16 -7.69 10.34
C ALA A 194 -25.33 -7.44 9.07
N PRO A 195 -25.97 -7.41 7.88
CA PRO A 195 -25.27 -7.08 6.64
C PRO A 195 -24.76 -5.64 6.69
N ASP A 196 -23.58 -5.38 6.12
CA ASP A 196 -23.04 -4.04 5.98
C ASP A 196 -23.67 -3.25 4.83
N LEU A 197 -24.20 -3.97 3.81
CA LEU A 197 -24.88 -3.43 2.65
C LEU A 197 -26.35 -3.89 2.58
N PRO A 198 -27.25 -3.07 2.03
CA PRO A 198 -28.64 -3.47 1.82
C PRO A 198 -28.75 -4.71 0.92
N GLN A 199 -29.57 -5.66 1.32
CA GLN A 199 -29.84 -6.86 0.52
C GLN A 199 -30.42 -6.52 -0.86
N SER A 200 -31.14 -5.39 -0.96
CA SER A 200 -31.73 -4.89 -2.23
C SER A 200 -30.67 -4.60 -3.32
N LEU A 201 -29.40 -4.36 -2.94
CA LEU A 201 -28.31 -4.19 -3.91
C LEU A 201 -27.84 -5.51 -4.53
N GLY A 202 -28.23 -6.68 -3.98
CA GLY A 202 -27.74 -7.96 -4.44
C GLY A 202 -26.24 -8.17 -4.27
N ALA A 203 -25.56 -7.32 -3.51
CA ALA A 203 -24.14 -7.42 -3.19
C ALA A 203 -23.85 -8.64 -2.32
N ALA A 204 -22.67 -9.26 -2.54
CA ALA A 204 -22.25 -10.44 -1.76
C ALA A 204 -21.85 -10.07 -0.32
N SER A 205 -21.37 -8.83 -0.11
CA SER A 205 -20.84 -8.39 1.19
C SER A 205 -19.62 -9.24 1.65
N ASP A 206 -19.15 -9.03 2.88
CA ASP A 206 -18.02 -9.77 3.45
C ASP A 206 -18.16 -9.89 4.97
N VAL A 207 -17.24 -10.66 5.58
CA VAL A 207 -17.19 -10.83 7.03
C VAL A 207 -16.67 -9.56 7.72
N PRO A 208 -17.06 -9.28 8.98
CA PRO A 208 -16.75 -8.03 9.67
C PRO A 208 -15.26 -7.67 9.70
N TYR A 209 -14.38 -8.67 9.87
CA TYR A 209 -12.94 -8.46 9.93
C TYR A 209 -12.26 -8.24 8.55
N HIS A 210 -13.03 -8.27 7.45
CA HIS A 210 -12.60 -7.86 6.12
C HIS A 210 -13.13 -6.50 5.70
N LEU A 211 -14.25 -6.05 6.29
CA LEU A 211 -14.91 -4.80 5.91
C LEU A 211 -14.01 -3.59 6.05
N GLY A 212 -14.18 -2.64 5.14
CA GLY A 212 -13.53 -1.35 5.18
C GLY A 212 -14.31 -0.31 5.99
N TRP A 213 -13.77 0.89 6.00
CA TRP A 213 -14.43 2.06 6.56
C TRP A 213 -13.96 3.34 5.86
N ARG A 214 -14.87 4.24 5.60
CA ARG A 214 -14.58 5.60 5.19
C ARG A 214 -15.34 6.56 6.07
N GLY A 215 -14.64 7.50 6.69
CA GLY A 215 -15.25 8.43 7.63
C GLY A 215 -14.24 9.47 8.10
N THR A 216 -14.61 10.14 9.18
CA THR A 216 -13.78 11.16 9.83
C THR A 216 -13.53 10.76 11.28
N ARG A 217 -12.30 10.87 11.72
CA ARG A 217 -11.89 10.66 13.10
C ARG A 217 -12.37 11.80 14.01
N GLU A 218 -12.28 11.59 15.33
CA GLU A 218 -12.58 12.61 16.36
C GLU A 218 -11.74 13.90 16.23
N ASP A 219 -10.52 13.79 15.68
CA ASP A 219 -9.60 14.90 15.43
C ASP A 219 -9.83 15.61 14.09
N GLY A 220 -10.86 15.24 13.35
CA GLY A 220 -11.23 15.82 12.06
C GLY A 220 -10.52 15.22 10.84
N LEU A 221 -9.56 14.32 11.04
CA LEU A 221 -8.85 13.68 9.92
C LEU A 221 -9.76 12.70 9.16
N ALA A 222 -9.81 12.84 7.84
CA ALA A 222 -10.47 11.86 6.98
C ALA A 222 -9.69 10.55 6.98
N VAL A 223 -10.40 9.42 7.01
CA VAL A 223 -9.80 8.09 6.95
C VAL A 223 -10.47 7.23 5.91
N ARG A 224 -9.67 6.42 5.24
CA ARG A 224 -10.10 5.36 4.34
C ARG A 224 -9.37 4.08 4.70
N VAL A 225 -10.04 3.22 5.45
CA VAL A 225 -9.54 1.88 5.75
C VAL A 225 -10.07 0.95 4.68
N LEU A 226 -9.17 0.39 3.88
CA LEU A 226 -9.57 -0.48 2.78
C LEU A 226 -10.11 -1.80 3.31
N PRO A 227 -11.16 -2.35 2.69
CA PRO A 227 -11.48 -3.75 2.90
C PRO A 227 -10.33 -4.63 2.39
N HIS A 228 -10.18 -5.81 2.96
CA HIS A 228 -9.15 -6.74 2.51
C HIS A 228 -9.65 -8.19 2.57
N PRO A 229 -9.24 -9.04 1.62
CA PRO A 229 -9.51 -10.47 1.68
C PRO A 229 -8.56 -11.16 2.66
N SER A 230 -8.82 -12.45 2.93
CA SER A 230 -7.88 -13.31 3.67
C SER A 230 -6.55 -13.55 2.92
N HIS A 231 -6.44 -13.15 1.66
CA HIS A 231 -5.19 -13.07 0.91
C HIS A 231 -4.44 -11.82 1.38
N LEU A 232 -3.79 -11.92 2.53
CA LEU A 232 -3.11 -10.80 3.20
C LEU A 232 -2.12 -10.11 2.25
N SER A 233 -1.67 -8.92 2.61
CA SER A 233 -0.69 -8.12 1.86
C SER A 233 -1.10 -7.63 0.47
N ILE A 234 -1.96 -8.33 -0.31
CA ILE A 234 -2.39 -7.81 -1.62
C ILE A 234 -3.21 -6.51 -1.53
N VAL A 235 -3.71 -6.16 -0.34
CA VAL A 235 -4.34 -4.86 -0.08
C VAL A 235 -3.33 -3.71 -0.07
N ALA A 236 -2.06 -3.97 0.24
CA ALA A 236 -1.06 -2.92 0.36
C ALA A 236 -0.80 -2.16 -0.96
N PRO A 237 -0.54 -2.82 -2.10
CA PRO A 237 -0.42 -2.11 -3.37
C PRO A 237 -1.73 -1.40 -3.79
N VAL A 238 -2.90 -1.95 -3.46
CA VAL A 238 -4.19 -1.28 -3.72
C VAL A 238 -4.28 0.02 -2.91
N ALA A 239 -3.89 -0.02 -1.62
CA ALA A 239 -3.86 1.16 -0.77
C ALA A 239 -2.85 2.20 -1.26
N ALA A 240 -1.67 1.78 -1.73
CA ALA A 240 -0.68 2.67 -2.33
C ALA A 240 -1.23 3.36 -3.60
N GLY A 241 -1.91 2.61 -4.46
CA GLY A 241 -2.57 3.16 -5.65
C GLY A 241 -3.65 4.19 -5.31
N ILE A 242 -4.48 3.91 -4.30
CA ILE A 242 -5.47 4.88 -3.79
C ILE A 242 -4.79 6.12 -3.22
N ALA A 243 -3.73 5.95 -2.42
CA ALA A 243 -2.97 7.07 -1.87
C ALA A 243 -2.35 7.94 -2.98
N ARG A 244 -1.83 7.33 -4.05
CA ARG A 244 -1.35 8.05 -5.24
C ARG A 244 -2.43 8.91 -5.89
N GLY A 245 -3.66 8.41 -5.94
CA GLY A 245 -4.82 9.14 -6.48
C GLY A 245 -5.45 10.14 -5.51
N THR A 246 -4.97 10.22 -4.26
CA THR A 246 -5.50 11.09 -3.21
C THR A 246 -4.43 12.09 -2.76
N PRO A 247 -4.44 13.34 -3.27
CA PRO A 247 -3.42 14.33 -2.91
C PRO A 247 -3.33 14.56 -1.39
N GLY A 248 -2.10 14.57 -0.87
CA GLY A 248 -1.86 14.78 0.56
C GLY A 248 -2.22 13.59 1.47
N ALA A 249 -2.44 12.41 0.90
CA ALA A 249 -2.72 11.22 1.70
C ALA A 249 -1.51 10.75 2.53
N LEU A 250 -1.80 10.16 3.69
CA LEU A 250 -0.88 9.33 4.45
C LEU A 250 -1.12 7.86 4.07
N PRO A 251 -0.25 7.22 3.28
CA PRO A 251 -0.30 5.77 3.09
C PRO A 251 0.23 5.08 4.36
N LEU A 252 -0.63 4.29 4.99
CA LEU A 252 -0.35 3.55 6.21
C LEU A 252 -0.65 2.07 5.99
N MET A 253 0.40 1.22 6.02
CA MET A 253 0.26 -0.21 5.80
C MET A 253 0.44 -0.97 7.12
N LEU A 254 -0.57 -1.75 7.49
CA LEU A 254 -0.57 -2.56 8.71
C LEU A 254 -0.34 -4.02 8.34
N HIS A 255 0.73 -4.61 8.85
CA HIS A 255 1.15 -5.98 8.53
C HIS A 255 1.21 -6.86 9.76
N THR A 256 0.97 -8.16 9.58
CA THR A 256 1.45 -9.17 10.51
C THR A 256 2.84 -9.63 10.09
N ASP A 257 3.66 -10.06 11.04
CA ASP A 257 5.03 -10.52 10.83
C ASP A 257 5.15 -11.62 9.77
N ALA A 258 4.33 -12.65 9.85
CA ALA A 258 4.34 -13.74 8.88
C ALA A 258 3.95 -13.29 7.46
N ALA A 259 3.02 -12.34 7.34
CA ALA A 259 2.56 -11.86 6.03
C ALA A 259 3.61 -10.99 5.33
N ILE A 260 4.23 -10.04 6.04
CA ILE A 260 5.24 -9.17 5.42
C ILE A 260 6.50 -9.96 5.04
N ALA A 261 6.91 -10.92 5.87
CA ALA A 261 8.08 -11.74 5.60
C ALA A 261 7.86 -12.76 4.47
N GLY A 262 6.66 -13.34 4.38
CA GLY A 262 6.42 -14.52 3.54
C GLY A 262 5.74 -14.24 2.20
N GLN A 263 5.04 -13.12 2.02
CA GLN A 263 4.29 -12.86 0.80
C GLN A 263 5.05 -11.96 -0.16
N GLY A 264 5.41 -12.49 -1.35
CA GLY A 264 6.25 -11.81 -2.34
C GLY A 264 5.74 -10.45 -2.80
N VAL A 265 4.42 -10.21 -2.76
CA VAL A 265 3.84 -8.91 -3.12
C VAL A 265 4.35 -7.75 -2.27
N ASN A 266 4.82 -8.01 -1.04
CA ASN A 266 5.45 -6.98 -0.20
C ASN A 266 6.81 -6.56 -0.75
N PHE A 267 7.62 -7.52 -1.23
CA PHE A 267 8.88 -7.22 -1.89
C PHE A 267 8.65 -6.45 -3.19
N GLU A 268 7.67 -6.86 -3.98
CA GLU A 268 7.26 -6.14 -5.19
C GLU A 268 6.88 -4.69 -4.88
N LEU A 269 6.04 -4.46 -3.86
CA LEU A 269 5.63 -3.11 -3.45
C LEU A 269 6.80 -2.26 -2.99
N MET A 270 7.72 -2.81 -2.21
CA MET A 270 8.94 -2.12 -1.78
C MET A 270 9.78 -1.67 -3.00
N GLN A 271 9.93 -2.54 -4.01
CA GLN A 271 10.65 -2.20 -5.24
C GLN A 271 9.97 -1.08 -6.05
N LEU A 272 8.66 -0.90 -5.92
CA LEU A 272 7.93 0.18 -6.58
C LEU A 272 8.06 1.52 -5.85
N SER A 273 8.26 1.53 -4.53
CA SER A 273 8.07 2.70 -3.65
C SER A 273 8.94 3.91 -4.02
N GLY A 274 10.17 3.69 -4.47
CA GLY A 274 11.11 4.73 -4.90
C GLY A 274 10.98 5.16 -6.36
N LEU A 275 10.17 4.46 -7.15
CA LEU A 275 10.01 4.77 -8.58
C LEU A 275 9.03 5.93 -8.78
N ALA A 276 9.42 6.96 -9.52
CA ALA A 276 8.62 8.17 -9.71
C ALA A 276 7.15 7.92 -10.10
N PRO A 277 6.81 6.97 -11.00
CA PRO A 277 5.42 6.67 -11.35
C PRO A 277 4.61 6.02 -10.22
N TYR A 278 5.25 5.41 -9.25
CA TYR A 278 4.63 4.65 -8.15
C TYR A 278 4.81 5.29 -6.77
N SER A 279 5.71 6.26 -6.66
CA SER A 279 5.98 6.92 -5.38
C SER A 279 4.73 7.63 -4.84
N VAL A 280 4.48 7.43 -3.56
CA VAL A 280 3.42 8.07 -2.77
C VAL A 280 3.97 9.05 -1.73
N GLY A 281 5.23 9.46 -1.89
CA GLY A 281 5.93 10.31 -0.92
C GLY A 281 6.28 9.59 0.37
N GLY A 282 6.60 8.29 0.26
CA GLY A 282 6.91 7.38 1.36
C GLY A 282 5.67 6.78 2.03
N THR A 283 5.77 5.50 2.37
CA THR A 283 4.77 4.74 3.13
C THR A 283 5.28 4.48 4.54
N ILE A 284 4.40 4.60 5.53
CA ILE A 284 4.69 4.13 6.88
C ILE A 284 4.13 2.71 7.02
N HIS A 285 5.02 1.74 7.24
CA HIS A 285 4.68 0.35 7.47
C HIS A 285 4.71 0.02 8.95
N LEU A 286 3.59 -0.39 9.53
CA LEU A 286 3.50 -0.88 10.89
C LEU A 286 3.38 -2.39 10.86
N VAL A 287 4.34 -3.09 11.46
CA VAL A 287 4.38 -4.54 11.53
C VAL A 287 4.11 -4.97 12.97
N LEU A 288 3.04 -5.72 13.18
CA LEU A 288 2.79 -6.40 14.44
C LEU A 288 3.51 -7.74 14.44
N ASP A 289 4.64 -7.83 15.14
CA ASP A 289 5.37 -9.08 15.36
C ASP A 289 4.95 -9.71 16.70
N ASN A 290 4.00 -10.62 16.65
CA ASN A 290 3.59 -11.40 17.82
C ASN A 290 4.31 -12.76 17.92
N ARG A 291 5.38 -12.95 17.16
CA ARG A 291 6.30 -14.08 17.18
C ARG A 291 5.70 -15.43 16.78
N VAL A 292 4.47 -15.46 16.27
CA VAL A 292 3.79 -16.69 15.82
C VAL A 292 2.88 -16.41 14.63
N GLY A 293 3.07 -17.14 13.54
CA GLY A 293 2.19 -17.12 12.36
C GLY A 293 1.18 -18.27 12.44
N PHE A 294 -0.06 -17.98 12.82
CA PHE A 294 -1.09 -18.97 13.18
C PHE A 294 -0.58 -19.88 14.33
N THR A 295 0.07 -21.01 14.02
CA THR A 295 0.69 -21.93 14.98
C THR A 295 2.19 -22.13 14.73
N THR A 296 2.78 -21.42 13.74
CA THR A 296 4.17 -21.57 13.35
C THR A 296 5.03 -20.55 14.08
N ASP A 297 6.01 -21.02 14.85
CA ASP A 297 6.96 -20.17 15.56
C ASP A 297 7.85 -19.35 14.59
N ALA A 298 8.32 -18.19 15.03
CA ALA A 298 9.15 -17.31 14.24
C ALA A 298 10.41 -18.00 13.66
N ALA A 299 11.01 -18.92 14.42
CA ALA A 299 12.19 -19.68 13.98
C ALA A 299 11.90 -20.67 12.83
N ALA A 300 10.66 -21.13 12.71
CA ALA A 300 10.22 -22.02 11.62
C ALA A 300 9.55 -21.25 10.47
N ALA A 301 9.22 -19.97 10.69
CA ALA A 301 8.45 -19.17 9.73
C ALA A 301 9.32 -18.43 8.72
N ARG A 302 10.58 -18.12 9.05
CA ARG A 302 11.45 -17.30 8.19
C ARG A 302 12.94 -17.55 8.45
N THR A 303 13.74 -17.43 7.40
CA THR A 303 15.21 -17.47 7.49
C THR A 303 15.78 -16.11 7.93
N SER A 304 15.10 -15.01 7.57
CA SER A 304 15.52 -13.66 7.93
C SER A 304 15.46 -13.46 9.46
N ARG A 305 16.34 -12.59 9.98
CA ARG A 305 16.37 -12.27 11.42
C ARG A 305 15.09 -11.56 11.85
N GLY A 306 14.65 -10.56 11.11
CA GLY A 306 13.44 -9.79 11.34
C GLY A 306 12.36 -10.05 10.30
N PRO A 307 11.08 -9.79 10.62
CA PRO A 307 10.00 -9.94 9.65
C PRO A 307 10.05 -8.89 8.54
N ALA A 308 10.69 -7.75 8.80
CA ALA A 308 10.74 -6.61 7.88
C ALA A 308 12.02 -6.55 7.03
N ASP A 309 12.84 -7.61 6.97
CA ASP A 309 14.09 -7.61 6.22
C ASP A 309 13.93 -7.32 4.72
N VAL A 310 12.71 -7.47 4.17
CA VAL A 310 12.35 -7.04 2.81
C VAL A 310 12.60 -5.54 2.57
N ALA A 311 12.48 -4.71 3.61
CA ALA A 311 12.68 -3.26 3.54
C ALA A 311 14.16 -2.86 3.35
N ARG A 312 15.09 -3.73 3.71
CA ARG A 312 16.53 -3.50 3.50
C ARG A 312 16.89 -3.34 2.04
N ALA A 313 16.18 -4.03 1.16
CA ALA A 313 16.42 -4.00 -0.28
C ALA A 313 16.20 -2.61 -0.91
N VAL A 314 15.46 -1.74 -0.23
CA VAL A 314 15.13 -0.37 -0.67
C VAL A 314 15.63 0.70 0.30
N GLU A 315 16.55 0.34 1.18
CA GLU A 315 17.15 1.22 2.18
C GLU A 315 16.13 1.93 3.11
N ALA A 316 14.96 1.33 3.31
CA ALA A 316 14.00 1.86 4.26
C ALA A 316 14.45 1.54 5.70
N PRO A 317 14.56 2.52 6.61
CA PRO A 317 14.97 2.28 7.99
C PRO A 317 13.93 1.41 8.71
N ILE A 318 14.42 0.52 9.58
CA ILE A 318 13.58 -0.38 10.38
C ILE A 318 13.81 -0.04 11.86
N LEU A 319 12.72 0.31 12.56
CA LEU A 319 12.73 0.52 14.00
C LEU A 319 11.98 -0.63 14.68
N HIS A 320 12.70 -1.37 15.52
CA HIS A 320 12.12 -2.43 16.34
C HIS A 320 11.66 -1.85 17.66
N VAL A 321 10.38 -1.98 18.00
CA VAL A 321 9.77 -1.32 19.14
C VAL A 321 9.21 -2.35 20.10
N ASN A 322 9.52 -2.21 21.40
CA ASN A 322 8.90 -3.01 22.44
C ASN A 322 7.43 -2.62 22.62
N GLY A 323 6.51 -3.54 22.35
CA GLY A 323 5.07 -3.30 22.43
C GLY A 323 4.54 -3.04 23.84
N GLU A 324 5.30 -3.37 24.89
CA GLU A 324 4.99 -3.03 26.28
C GLU A 324 5.60 -1.70 26.75
N ASP A 325 6.21 -0.94 25.85
CA ASP A 325 6.72 0.41 26.14
C ASP A 325 6.01 1.48 25.30
N PRO A 326 4.88 2.04 25.79
CA PRO A 326 4.13 3.05 25.05
C PRO A 326 4.93 4.34 24.78
N ASP A 327 5.86 4.74 25.66
CA ASP A 327 6.72 5.91 25.40
C ASP A 327 7.66 5.65 24.22
N ALA A 328 8.16 4.40 24.06
CA ALA A 328 8.93 3.99 22.89
C ALA A 328 8.06 3.98 21.62
N CYS A 329 6.80 3.56 21.72
CA CYS A 329 5.84 3.62 20.60
C CYS A 329 5.62 5.07 20.13
N LEU A 330 5.38 5.99 21.05
CA LEU A 330 5.21 7.42 20.76
C LEU A 330 6.44 8.03 20.08
N ARG A 331 7.64 7.69 20.58
CA ARG A 331 8.90 8.16 20.02
C ARG A 331 9.13 7.60 18.61
N ALA A 332 8.95 6.29 18.41
CA ALA A 332 9.13 5.66 17.10
C ALA A 332 8.15 6.23 16.05
N ALA A 333 6.90 6.51 16.46
CA ALA A 333 5.92 7.17 15.61
C ALA A 333 6.37 8.55 15.15
N ALA A 334 6.92 9.37 16.07
CA ALA A 334 7.45 10.69 15.74
C ALA A 334 8.56 10.60 14.69
N VAL A 335 9.54 9.73 14.92
CA VAL A 335 10.66 9.52 13.99
C VAL A 335 10.18 9.08 12.61
N ALA A 336 9.21 8.16 12.55
CA ALA A 336 8.69 7.67 11.27
C ALA A 336 7.96 8.76 10.48
N VAL A 337 7.17 9.59 11.14
CA VAL A 337 6.46 10.71 10.50
C VAL A 337 7.45 11.76 10.00
N ASP A 338 8.42 12.13 10.82
CA ASP A 338 9.45 13.13 10.47
C ASP A 338 10.35 12.62 9.33
N TRP A 339 10.73 11.32 9.35
CA TRP A 339 11.45 10.67 8.26
C TRP A 339 10.70 10.79 6.94
N ARG A 340 9.44 10.37 6.93
CA ARG A 340 8.59 10.46 5.74
C ARG A 340 8.45 11.89 5.24
N ALA A 341 8.21 12.83 6.14
CA ALA A 341 8.05 14.25 5.79
C ALA A 341 9.32 14.84 5.17
N ARG A 342 10.50 14.44 5.70
CA ARG A 342 11.78 14.96 5.23
C ARG A 342 12.26 14.33 3.93
N PHE A 343 12.15 13.00 3.82
CA PHE A 343 12.82 12.25 2.75
C PHE A 343 11.85 11.68 1.70
N GLY A 344 10.55 11.72 1.95
CA GLY A 344 9.57 11.17 1.01
C GLY A 344 9.78 9.69 0.71
N SER A 345 10.34 8.93 1.66
CA SER A 345 10.67 7.51 1.51
C SER A 345 10.06 6.64 2.60
N ASP A 346 9.98 5.35 2.34
CA ASP A 346 9.36 4.38 3.25
C ASP A 346 10.12 4.25 4.56
N VAL A 347 9.39 3.87 5.61
CA VAL A 347 9.91 3.54 6.93
C VAL A 347 9.10 2.40 7.53
N VAL A 348 9.76 1.49 8.24
CA VAL A 348 9.12 0.32 8.84
C VAL A 348 9.27 0.35 10.36
N LEU A 349 8.15 0.24 11.06
CA LEU A 349 8.10 0.10 12.51
C LEU A 349 7.65 -1.32 12.84
N VAL A 350 8.53 -2.13 13.44
CA VAL A 350 8.24 -3.49 13.88
C VAL A 350 7.95 -3.47 15.37
N LEU A 351 6.69 -3.53 15.73
CA LEU A 351 6.28 -3.62 17.12
C LEU A 351 6.25 -5.08 17.54
N THR A 352 7.17 -5.48 18.42
CA THR A 352 7.20 -6.81 19.00
C THR A 352 6.30 -6.85 20.23
N ALA A 353 5.35 -7.76 20.20
CA ALA A 353 4.38 -7.99 21.25
C ALA A 353 4.08 -9.50 21.34
N TYR A 354 2.96 -9.86 21.93
CA TYR A 354 2.51 -11.24 22.01
C TYR A 354 1.00 -11.31 21.82
N ARG A 355 0.50 -12.52 21.73
CA ARG A 355 -0.93 -12.82 21.57
C ARG A 355 -1.40 -13.59 22.80
N ARG A 356 -2.25 -12.95 23.63
CA ARG A 356 -2.80 -13.61 24.84
C ARG A 356 -3.79 -14.72 24.53
N ARG A 357 -4.42 -14.67 23.36
CA ARG A 357 -5.43 -15.62 22.92
C ARG A 357 -4.91 -16.42 21.73
N GLY A 358 -5.69 -17.41 21.25
CA GLY A 358 -5.38 -18.14 20.03
C GLY A 358 -5.34 -17.27 18.77
N HIS A 359 -5.15 -17.90 17.63
CA HIS A 359 -5.20 -17.21 16.35
C HIS A 359 -6.57 -16.54 16.14
N ASN A 360 -7.61 -17.23 16.52
CA ASN A 360 -8.97 -16.72 16.63
C ASN A 360 -9.57 -17.15 17.99
N GLU A 361 -10.83 -16.84 18.25
CA GLU A 361 -11.48 -16.96 19.54
C GLU A 361 -11.73 -18.43 19.98
N ILE A 362 -11.69 -19.39 19.05
CA ILE A 362 -11.89 -20.83 19.33
C ILE A 362 -10.57 -21.62 19.37
N ASP A 363 -9.43 -20.96 19.15
CA ASP A 363 -8.12 -21.60 19.12
C ASP A 363 -7.47 -21.58 20.52
N GLU A 364 -6.83 -22.71 20.91
CA GLU A 364 -6.13 -22.85 22.20
C GLU A 364 -4.61 -22.79 21.98
N PRO A 365 -3.94 -21.67 22.31
CA PRO A 365 -2.52 -21.47 22.01
C PRO A 365 -1.59 -22.43 22.76
N ARG A 366 -2.01 -23.01 23.89
CA ARG A 366 -1.19 -23.95 24.67
C ARG A 366 -0.93 -25.27 23.95
N PHE A 367 -1.74 -25.61 22.95
CA PHE A 367 -1.50 -26.83 22.16
C PHE A 367 -0.18 -26.75 21.38
N THR A 368 0.22 -25.58 20.95
CA THR A 368 1.39 -25.38 20.09
C THR A 368 2.49 -24.53 20.73
N GLN A 369 2.16 -23.53 21.55
CA GLN A 369 3.11 -22.59 22.18
C GLN A 369 2.99 -22.59 23.74
N PRO A 370 3.12 -23.72 24.44
CA PRO A 370 2.88 -23.77 25.90
C PRO A 370 3.86 -22.93 26.71
N VAL A 371 5.13 -22.85 26.30
CA VAL A 371 6.17 -22.07 27.00
C VAL A 371 5.89 -20.57 26.85
N MET A 372 5.59 -20.11 25.63
CA MET A 372 5.23 -18.73 25.35
C MET A 372 3.98 -18.33 26.12
N GLN A 373 2.95 -19.19 26.15
CA GLN A 373 1.70 -18.90 26.86
C GLN A 373 1.92 -18.80 28.37
N THR A 374 2.80 -19.61 28.95
CA THR A 374 3.16 -19.49 30.36
C THR A 374 3.84 -18.15 30.68
N ALA A 375 4.73 -17.69 29.81
CA ALA A 375 5.36 -16.39 29.96
C ALA A 375 4.34 -15.23 29.79
N ILE A 376 3.39 -15.36 28.89
CA ILE A 376 2.31 -14.38 28.64
C ILE A 376 1.39 -14.26 29.86
N ASP A 377 1.00 -15.39 30.47
CA ASP A 377 0.09 -15.39 31.63
C ASP A 377 0.70 -14.69 32.85
N ALA A 378 2.03 -14.70 32.97
CA ALA A 378 2.74 -13.98 34.02
C ALA A 378 2.79 -12.45 33.81
N ARG A 379 2.43 -11.94 32.62
CA ARG A 379 2.47 -10.49 32.33
C ARG A 379 1.23 -9.78 32.86
N PRO A 380 1.39 -8.61 33.50
CA PRO A 380 0.25 -7.77 33.89
C PRO A 380 -0.47 -7.22 32.64
N ARG A 381 -1.64 -6.64 32.85
CA ARG A 381 -2.31 -5.85 31.80
C ARG A 381 -1.55 -4.56 31.55
N LEU A 382 -1.28 -4.26 30.28
CA LEU A 382 -0.42 -3.13 29.90
C LEU A 382 -1.03 -1.78 30.30
N GLY A 383 -2.34 -1.60 30.11
CA GLY A 383 -3.03 -0.35 30.43
C GLY A 383 -2.91 0.00 31.91
N ALA A 384 -3.17 -0.97 32.80
CA ALA A 384 -3.06 -0.76 34.23
C ALA A 384 -1.60 -0.51 34.68
N ALA A 385 -0.64 -1.26 34.13
CA ALA A 385 0.77 -1.11 34.46
C ALA A 385 1.32 0.26 34.01
N TYR A 386 0.94 0.71 32.82
CA TYR A 386 1.35 2.02 32.29
C TYR A 386 0.73 3.18 33.05
N ALA A 387 -0.58 3.13 33.33
CA ALA A 387 -1.27 4.14 34.14
C ALA A 387 -0.65 4.29 35.54
N ALA A 388 -0.38 3.16 36.20
CA ALA A 388 0.30 3.17 37.53
C ALA A 388 1.69 3.77 37.47
N ARG A 389 2.51 3.44 36.45
CA ARG A 389 3.85 3.97 36.25
C ARG A 389 3.88 5.50 36.17
N HIS A 390 2.89 6.11 35.55
CA HIS A 390 2.81 7.53 35.26
C HIS A 390 1.80 8.28 36.16
N ALA A 391 1.24 7.62 37.17
CA ALA A 391 0.22 8.17 38.08
C ALA A 391 -0.99 8.74 37.33
N LEU A 392 -1.41 8.05 36.22
CA LEU A 392 -2.52 8.42 35.38
C LEU A 392 -3.81 7.66 35.79
N SER A 393 -4.96 8.27 35.58
CA SER A 393 -6.26 7.66 35.83
C SER A 393 -7.17 7.93 34.63
N PRO A 394 -7.12 7.09 33.58
CA PRO A 394 -7.93 7.30 32.39
C PRO A 394 -9.43 7.18 32.70
N ASP A 395 -10.22 8.20 32.34
CA ASP A 395 -11.67 8.15 32.44
C ASP A 395 -12.26 7.43 31.23
N LEU A 396 -12.89 6.28 31.46
CA LEU A 396 -13.54 5.46 30.45
C LEU A 396 -15.07 5.51 30.54
N ALA A 397 -15.67 6.28 31.45
CA ALA A 397 -17.10 6.21 31.73
C ALA A 397 -17.97 6.48 30.49
N ALA A 398 -17.66 7.50 29.71
CA ALA A 398 -18.39 7.81 28.48
C ALA A 398 -18.22 6.71 27.41
N PHE A 399 -17.01 6.20 27.24
CA PHE A 399 -16.72 5.11 26.30
C PHE A 399 -17.44 3.81 26.70
N GLU A 400 -17.42 3.45 27.98
CA GLU A 400 -18.12 2.25 28.48
C GLU A 400 -19.64 2.36 28.30
N ALA A 401 -20.20 3.55 28.54
CA ALA A 401 -21.62 3.80 28.32
C ALA A 401 -22.03 3.69 26.84
N GLU A 402 -21.22 4.25 25.92
CA GLU A 402 -21.45 4.12 24.48
C GLU A 402 -21.33 2.64 24.04
N MET A 403 -20.30 1.96 24.49
CA MET A 403 -20.07 0.54 24.19
C MET A 403 -21.24 -0.32 24.69
N ASP A 404 -21.69 -0.10 25.93
CA ASP A 404 -22.83 -0.81 26.50
C ASP A 404 -24.12 -0.57 25.73
N ALA A 405 -24.38 0.66 25.34
CA ALA A 405 -25.55 1.03 24.54
C ALA A 405 -25.46 0.35 23.15
N ALA A 406 -24.30 0.33 22.51
CA ALA A 406 -24.10 -0.29 21.20
C ALA A 406 -24.31 -1.81 21.24
N PHE A 407 -23.80 -2.49 22.29
CA PHE A 407 -24.01 -3.94 22.45
C PHE A 407 -25.47 -4.30 22.77
N LYS A 408 -26.22 -3.42 23.42
CA LYS A 408 -27.67 -3.62 23.71
C LYS A 408 -28.57 -3.26 22.53
N ALA A 409 -28.08 -2.43 21.61
CA ALA A 409 -28.91 -1.96 20.50
C ALA A 409 -29.38 -3.10 19.59
N ALA A 410 -30.55 -2.94 19.00
CA ALA A 410 -30.98 -3.74 17.86
C ALA A 410 -29.97 -3.59 16.69
N PRO A 411 -29.89 -4.56 15.77
CA PRO A 411 -29.06 -4.43 14.59
C PRO A 411 -29.31 -3.08 13.89
N ALA A 412 -28.24 -2.38 13.57
CA ALA A 412 -28.35 -1.14 12.79
C ALA A 412 -28.86 -1.47 11.38
N THR A 413 -29.62 -0.56 10.78
CA THR A 413 -29.87 -0.63 9.35
C THR A 413 -28.53 -0.63 8.60
N PRO A 414 -28.39 -1.43 7.56
CA PRO A 414 -27.22 -1.39 6.67
C PRO A 414 -26.98 0.05 6.21
N ASN A 415 -25.76 0.41 5.81
CA ASN A 415 -25.58 1.59 4.99
C ASN A 415 -26.55 1.50 3.82
N ASP A 416 -27.08 2.65 3.39
CA ASP A 416 -27.87 2.70 2.16
C ASP A 416 -27.08 2.21 0.93
N GLY A 417 -25.77 1.99 1.09
CA GLY A 417 -24.85 1.55 0.04
C GLY A 417 -24.56 2.65 -0.97
N GLY A 418 -25.24 3.78 -0.83
CA GLY A 418 -25.24 4.83 -1.84
C GLY A 418 -25.83 4.34 -3.17
N ASP A 419 -25.57 5.08 -4.21
CA ASP A 419 -25.90 4.66 -5.57
C ASP A 419 -24.90 3.61 -6.07
N ALA A 420 -25.35 2.37 -6.25
CA ALA A 420 -24.55 1.24 -6.76
C ALA A 420 -25.06 0.77 -8.14
N PRO A 421 -25.00 1.62 -9.16
CA PRO A 421 -25.60 1.35 -10.47
C PRO A 421 -25.00 0.13 -11.17
N GLY A 422 -23.79 -0.26 -10.79
CA GLY A 422 -23.12 -1.44 -11.32
C GLY A 422 -23.66 -2.77 -10.81
N LEU A 423 -24.44 -2.76 -9.72
CA LEU A 423 -25.09 -3.95 -9.16
C LEU A 423 -26.60 -4.00 -9.48
N ALA A 424 -27.14 -2.99 -10.17
CA ALA A 424 -28.56 -2.95 -10.55
C ALA A 424 -28.92 -4.12 -11.47
N PRO A 425 -30.17 -4.60 -11.48
CA PRO A 425 -30.61 -5.71 -12.33
C PRO A 425 -30.37 -5.49 -13.83
N ASP A 426 -30.34 -4.24 -14.27
CA ASP A 426 -30.09 -3.84 -15.66
C ASP A 426 -28.61 -3.55 -15.96
N ALA A 427 -27.70 -3.77 -15.00
CA ALA A 427 -26.28 -3.45 -15.14
C ALA A 427 -25.63 -4.11 -16.38
N ALA A 428 -26.02 -5.35 -16.69
CA ALA A 428 -25.50 -6.04 -17.87
C ALA A 428 -25.90 -5.33 -19.17
N ALA A 429 -27.17 -4.94 -19.29
CA ALA A 429 -27.65 -4.21 -20.46
C ALA A 429 -26.98 -2.83 -20.58
N ARG A 430 -26.88 -2.10 -19.48
CA ARG A 430 -26.18 -0.80 -19.43
C ARG A 430 -24.69 -0.92 -19.74
N MET A 431 -24.04 -1.98 -19.28
CA MET A 431 -22.63 -2.23 -19.57
C MET A 431 -22.38 -2.48 -21.06
N LEU A 432 -23.34 -3.14 -21.74
CA LEU A 432 -23.28 -3.43 -23.18
C LEU A 432 -23.80 -2.27 -24.04
N ALA A 433 -24.49 -1.31 -23.46
CA ALA A 433 -24.92 -0.11 -24.19
C ALA A 433 -23.69 0.67 -24.68
N ALA A 434 -23.63 0.94 -25.96
CA ALA A 434 -22.55 1.70 -26.54
C ALA A 434 -22.70 3.19 -26.13
N PRO A 435 -21.73 3.79 -25.41
CA PRO A 435 -21.71 5.22 -25.19
C PRO A 435 -21.32 5.95 -26.50
N GLU A 436 -21.70 7.22 -26.62
CA GLU A 436 -21.21 8.07 -27.70
C GLU A 436 -19.70 8.30 -27.55
N THR A 437 -18.92 7.69 -28.41
CA THR A 437 -17.46 7.74 -28.39
C THR A 437 -16.86 8.27 -29.68
N GLY A 438 -17.69 8.55 -30.68
CA GLY A 438 -17.28 9.12 -31.97
C GLY A 438 -16.76 10.54 -31.84
N LEU A 439 -15.91 10.93 -32.79
CA LEU A 439 -15.40 12.29 -32.92
C LEU A 439 -15.47 12.75 -34.38
N ALA A 440 -15.77 14.03 -34.61
CA ALA A 440 -15.74 14.60 -35.94
C ALA A 440 -14.39 14.33 -36.63
N GLU A 441 -14.43 13.97 -37.90
CA GLU A 441 -13.25 13.52 -38.66
C GLU A 441 -12.15 14.58 -38.73
N ASP A 442 -12.51 15.86 -38.85
CA ASP A 442 -11.57 16.99 -38.83
C ASP A 442 -10.80 17.05 -37.50
N ARG A 443 -11.48 16.81 -36.39
CA ARG A 443 -10.84 16.72 -35.06
C ARG A 443 -9.91 15.51 -34.95
N LEU A 444 -10.33 14.34 -35.46
CA LEU A 444 -9.46 13.15 -35.51
C LEU A 444 -8.20 13.42 -36.33
N ARG A 445 -8.33 14.05 -37.50
CA ARG A 445 -7.21 14.43 -38.36
C ARG A 445 -6.26 15.42 -37.65
N ALA A 446 -6.78 16.42 -36.97
CA ALA A 446 -5.98 17.40 -36.25
C ALA A 446 -5.19 16.74 -35.09
N LEU A 447 -5.82 15.88 -34.32
CA LEU A 447 -5.15 15.12 -33.25
C LEU A 447 -4.06 14.21 -33.82
N LEU A 448 -4.37 13.49 -34.90
CA LEU A 448 -3.41 12.56 -35.49
C LEU A 448 -2.22 13.26 -36.16
N ALA A 449 -2.43 14.44 -36.75
CA ALA A 449 -1.35 15.26 -37.26
C ALA A 449 -0.38 15.68 -36.15
N ARG A 450 -0.90 16.08 -34.98
CA ARG A 450 -0.08 16.39 -33.81
C ARG A 450 0.67 15.16 -33.27
N LEU A 451 0.02 14.01 -33.21
CA LEU A 451 0.64 12.73 -32.81
C LEU A 451 1.75 12.28 -33.77
N GLY A 452 1.70 12.74 -35.03
CA GLY A 452 2.72 12.50 -36.05
C GLY A 452 3.78 13.59 -36.16
N ALA A 453 3.67 14.68 -35.38
CA ALA A 453 4.66 15.76 -35.38
C ALA A 453 5.99 15.28 -34.80
N GLU A 454 7.08 15.73 -35.39
CA GLU A 454 8.42 15.47 -34.85
C GLU A 454 8.69 16.49 -33.72
N PRO A 455 9.05 16.05 -32.50
CA PRO A 455 9.37 16.96 -31.41
C PRO A 455 10.58 17.83 -31.77
N GLU A 456 10.46 19.11 -31.50
CA GLU A 456 11.52 20.09 -31.82
C GLU A 456 12.81 19.76 -31.08
N GLY A 457 13.93 19.81 -31.80
CA GLY A 457 15.26 19.58 -31.26
C GLY A 457 15.51 18.14 -30.79
N LEU A 458 14.72 17.15 -31.26
CA LEU A 458 14.93 15.74 -30.97
C LEU A 458 15.57 15.02 -32.18
N ALA A 459 16.76 14.47 -32.00
CA ALA A 459 17.42 13.65 -33.01
C ALA A 459 16.78 12.24 -33.03
N LEU A 460 15.89 12.01 -33.98
CA LEU A 460 15.12 10.76 -34.05
C LEU A 460 15.88 9.63 -34.75
N HIS A 461 15.69 8.43 -34.24
CA HIS A 461 16.07 7.24 -35.00
C HIS A 461 15.28 7.16 -36.33
N PRO A 462 15.91 6.80 -37.48
CA PRO A 462 15.22 6.82 -38.78
C PRO A 462 13.93 5.99 -38.85
N LYS A 463 13.84 4.89 -38.09
CA LYS A 463 12.61 4.08 -38.00
C LYS A 463 11.51 4.81 -37.24
N ALA A 464 11.84 5.57 -36.18
CA ALA A 464 10.87 6.38 -35.43
C ALA A 464 10.35 7.54 -36.30
N ALA A 465 11.22 8.23 -37.04
CA ALA A 465 10.81 9.25 -37.99
C ALA A 465 9.84 8.72 -39.06
N LYS A 466 10.10 7.52 -39.61
CA LYS A 466 9.19 6.85 -40.55
C LYS A 466 7.83 6.52 -39.90
N PHE A 467 7.82 6.14 -38.65
CA PHE A 467 6.60 5.86 -37.90
C PHE A 467 5.75 7.14 -37.74
N LEU A 468 6.37 8.27 -37.38
CA LEU A 468 5.67 9.56 -37.31
C LEU A 468 5.19 10.03 -38.68
N ALA A 469 5.99 9.87 -39.74
CA ALA A 469 5.59 10.19 -41.11
C ALA A 469 4.34 9.39 -41.55
N ARG A 470 4.25 8.12 -41.16
CA ARG A 470 3.06 7.31 -41.42
C ARG A 470 1.81 7.85 -40.72
N ARG A 471 1.92 8.31 -39.46
CA ARG A 471 0.82 8.99 -38.75
C ARG A 471 0.39 10.26 -39.47
N ARG A 472 1.32 11.06 -40.02
CA ARG A 472 0.99 12.25 -40.82
C ARG A 472 0.24 11.89 -42.12
N ALA A 473 0.64 10.83 -42.80
CA ALA A 473 -0.07 10.33 -43.98
C ALA A 473 -1.51 9.87 -43.65
N MET A 474 -1.70 9.20 -42.50
CA MET A 474 -3.03 8.87 -42.01
C MET A 474 -3.88 10.12 -41.71
N ALA A 475 -3.28 11.15 -41.09
CA ALA A 475 -3.95 12.43 -40.83
C ALA A 475 -4.36 13.15 -42.13
N ALA A 476 -3.52 13.08 -43.14
CA ALA A 476 -3.83 13.63 -44.48
C ALA A 476 -4.91 12.84 -45.25
N GLY A 477 -5.26 11.63 -44.79
CA GLY A 477 -6.19 10.76 -45.50
C GLY A 477 -5.55 9.94 -46.61
N GLU A 478 -4.23 9.93 -46.68
CA GLU A 478 -3.46 9.15 -47.70
C GLU A 478 -3.37 7.66 -47.33
N ALA A 479 -3.64 7.33 -46.06
CA ALA A 479 -3.66 5.96 -45.55
C ALA A 479 -4.73 5.80 -44.45
N PRO A 480 -5.36 4.63 -44.29
CA PRO A 480 -6.22 4.32 -43.17
C PRO A 480 -5.40 4.18 -41.87
N ALA A 481 -6.05 4.38 -40.71
CA ALA A 481 -5.42 4.27 -39.41
C ALA A 481 -5.11 2.81 -39.06
N ASP A 482 -3.92 2.58 -38.55
CA ASP A 482 -3.52 1.31 -37.95
C ASP A 482 -3.89 1.25 -36.47
N TRP A 483 -3.64 0.09 -35.85
CA TRP A 483 -3.93 -0.15 -34.43
C TRP A 483 -3.29 0.88 -33.49
N ALA A 484 -2.00 1.16 -33.68
CA ALA A 484 -1.25 2.08 -32.84
C ALA A 484 -1.70 3.55 -32.99
N ALA A 485 -2.13 3.93 -34.21
CA ALA A 485 -2.71 5.26 -34.45
C ALA A 485 -4.06 5.41 -33.76
N ALA A 486 -4.93 4.39 -33.85
CA ALA A 486 -6.24 4.39 -33.19
C ALA A 486 -6.12 4.45 -31.66
N GLU A 487 -5.20 3.69 -31.10
CA GLU A 487 -4.89 3.72 -29.66
C GLU A 487 -4.39 5.09 -29.21
N ALA A 488 -3.42 5.65 -29.90
CA ALA A 488 -2.88 6.98 -29.60
C ALA A 488 -3.94 8.08 -29.79
N LEU A 489 -4.82 7.98 -30.78
CA LEU A 489 -5.95 8.88 -30.97
C LEU A 489 -6.95 8.82 -29.82
N ALA A 490 -7.27 7.62 -29.32
CA ALA A 490 -8.14 7.49 -28.16
C ALA A 490 -7.54 8.21 -26.95
N PHE A 491 -6.26 8.00 -26.66
CA PHE A 491 -5.58 8.69 -25.58
C PHE A 491 -5.53 10.21 -25.76
N ALA A 492 -5.10 10.68 -26.92
CA ALA A 492 -5.01 12.11 -27.22
C ALA A 492 -6.38 12.81 -27.14
N SER A 493 -7.44 12.14 -27.61
CA SER A 493 -8.79 12.68 -27.53
C SER A 493 -9.30 12.83 -26.11
N LEU A 494 -9.08 11.82 -25.25
CA LEU A 494 -9.46 11.86 -23.84
C LEU A 494 -8.69 12.96 -23.08
N LEU A 495 -7.38 13.09 -23.34
CA LEU A 495 -6.57 14.16 -22.78
C LEU A 495 -7.10 15.55 -23.19
N ALA A 496 -7.48 15.73 -24.46
CA ALA A 496 -8.05 16.97 -24.97
C ALA A 496 -9.45 17.28 -24.40
N GLU A 497 -10.16 16.26 -23.92
CA GLU A 497 -11.44 16.36 -23.22
C GLU A 497 -11.30 16.56 -21.71
N GLY A 498 -10.08 16.63 -21.20
CA GLY A 498 -9.79 16.86 -19.78
C GLY A 498 -9.70 15.58 -18.92
N SER A 499 -9.73 14.41 -19.54
CA SER A 499 -9.59 13.11 -18.85
C SER A 499 -8.12 12.69 -18.82
N PRO A 500 -7.48 12.55 -17.63
CA PRO A 500 -6.11 12.08 -17.53
C PRO A 500 -5.99 10.64 -18.04
N VAL A 501 -4.83 10.34 -18.65
CA VAL A 501 -4.51 8.98 -19.12
C VAL A 501 -3.26 8.49 -18.41
N ARG A 502 -3.33 7.29 -17.84
CA ARG A 502 -2.18 6.55 -17.33
C ARG A 502 -2.08 5.23 -18.08
N PHE A 503 -0.96 5.07 -18.78
CA PHE A 503 -0.66 3.88 -19.54
C PHE A 503 0.68 3.30 -19.07
N SER A 504 0.66 2.06 -18.60
CA SER A 504 1.81 1.38 -18.04
C SER A 504 1.87 -0.08 -18.50
N GLY A 505 3.05 -0.69 -18.43
CA GLY A 505 3.28 -2.08 -18.76
C GLY A 505 4.75 -2.34 -19.06
N GLN A 506 5.13 -3.59 -19.23
CA GLN A 506 6.49 -3.96 -19.59
C GLN A 506 6.76 -3.66 -21.08
N ASP A 507 7.77 -2.82 -21.39
CA ASP A 507 8.10 -2.36 -22.73
C ASP A 507 6.94 -1.65 -23.46
N SER A 508 5.94 -1.16 -22.75
CA SER A 508 4.70 -0.69 -23.34
C SER A 508 4.81 0.69 -24.00
N VAL A 509 5.75 1.53 -23.61
CA VAL A 509 5.90 2.86 -24.27
C VAL A 509 6.33 2.74 -25.71
N ARG A 510 7.16 1.75 -26.05
CA ARG A 510 7.52 1.38 -27.42
C ARG A 510 6.49 0.39 -28.01
N GLY A 511 5.91 -0.42 -27.15
CA GLY A 511 5.16 -1.62 -27.41
C GLY A 511 6.07 -2.85 -27.48
N ALA A 512 5.67 -3.97 -26.83
CA ALA A 512 6.41 -5.22 -26.85
C ALA A 512 6.74 -5.69 -28.29
N PHE A 513 5.87 -5.38 -29.24
CA PHE A 513 6.02 -5.71 -30.66
C PHE A 513 6.52 -4.52 -31.51
N SER A 514 7.09 -3.46 -30.91
CA SER A 514 7.54 -2.23 -31.58
C SER A 514 6.45 -1.57 -32.43
N GLN A 515 5.21 -1.55 -31.95
CA GLN A 515 4.06 -1.02 -32.69
C GLN A 515 3.64 0.38 -32.21
N ARG A 516 3.91 0.75 -30.93
CA ARG A 516 3.22 1.88 -30.29
C ARG A 516 3.97 3.20 -30.39
N HIS A 517 5.21 3.24 -29.91
CA HIS A 517 6.06 4.44 -29.90
C HIS A 517 5.37 5.70 -29.34
N LEU A 518 4.86 5.61 -28.09
CA LEU A 518 4.30 6.76 -27.37
C LEU A 518 5.37 7.62 -26.71
N VAL A 519 6.56 7.08 -26.49
CA VAL A 519 7.72 7.83 -26.03
C VAL A 519 8.85 7.66 -27.03
N LEU A 520 9.45 8.79 -27.42
CA LEU A 520 10.55 8.88 -28.37
C LEU A 520 11.83 9.24 -27.59
N SER A 521 12.97 8.68 -28.04
CA SER A 521 14.26 8.94 -27.42
C SER A 521 15.18 9.68 -28.40
N ASP A 522 15.85 10.72 -27.92
CA ASP A 522 16.91 11.40 -28.63
C ASP A 522 18.12 10.48 -28.84
N GLN A 523 18.68 10.46 -30.04
CA GLN A 523 19.80 9.58 -30.37
C GLN A 523 21.15 10.16 -29.93
N GLY A 524 21.21 11.44 -29.53
CA GLY A 524 22.42 12.11 -29.06
C GLY A 524 22.58 12.07 -27.54
N ASP A 525 21.54 12.46 -26.81
CA ASP A 525 21.60 12.64 -25.34
C ASP A 525 20.71 11.67 -24.56
N GLY A 526 19.88 10.88 -25.23
CA GLY A 526 18.97 9.93 -24.61
C GLY A 526 17.69 10.56 -24.00
N ARG A 527 17.47 11.86 -24.16
CA ARG A 527 16.27 12.55 -23.66
C ARG A 527 15.00 11.90 -24.20
N ARG A 528 14.01 11.71 -23.36
CA ARG A 528 12.74 11.05 -23.71
C ARG A 528 11.60 12.08 -23.77
N VAL A 529 10.75 11.99 -24.78
CA VAL A 529 9.61 12.86 -25.00
C VAL A 529 8.38 12.00 -25.30
N SER A 530 7.28 12.26 -24.61
CA SER A 530 6.01 11.62 -24.90
C SER A 530 5.29 12.31 -26.05
N VAL A 531 4.79 11.56 -27.01
CA VAL A 531 3.97 12.12 -28.09
C VAL A 531 2.58 12.58 -27.62
N LEU A 532 2.21 12.24 -26.37
CA LEU A 532 0.96 12.64 -25.73
C LEU A 532 1.09 13.94 -24.91
N ASP A 533 2.28 14.52 -24.82
CA ASP A 533 2.48 15.77 -24.08
C ASP A 533 1.75 16.94 -24.76
N GLY A 534 1.16 17.80 -23.94
CA GLY A 534 0.49 19.04 -24.42
C GLY A 534 -0.93 18.86 -24.95
N PHE A 535 -1.54 17.67 -24.91
CA PHE A 535 -2.92 17.49 -25.37
C PHE A 535 -4.00 17.95 -24.37
N GLY A 536 -3.65 18.52 -23.26
CA GLY A 536 -4.58 19.04 -22.26
C GLY A 536 -4.35 18.42 -20.89
N ALA A 537 -5.13 17.41 -20.52
CA ALA A 537 -4.97 16.73 -19.24
C ALA A 537 -3.62 15.97 -19.15
N ARG A 538 -3.27 15.53 -17.94
CA ARG A 538 -2.00 14.85 -17.68
C ARG A 538 -1.96 13.46 -18.30
N ALA A 539 -0.93 13.21 -19.08
CA ALA A 539 -0.54 11.87 -19.53
C ALA A 539 0.59 11.31 -18.64
N GLU A 540 0.45 10.08 -18.20
CA GLU A 540 1.49 9.28 -17.54
C GLU A 540 1.72 8.03 -18.39
N VAL A 541 2.85 7.98 -19.11
CA VAL A 541 3.18 6.87 -20.02
C VAL A 541 4.58 6.38 -19.70
N PHE A 542 4.72 5.13 -19.25
CA PHE A 542 5.99 4.61 -18.78
C PHE A 542 6.04 3.09 -18.81
N ASP A 543 7.27 2.56 -18.83
CA ASP A 543 7.52 1.13 -18.69
C ASP A 543 7.54 0.74 -17.20
N THR A 544 6.89 -0.38 -16.87
CA THR A 544 6.93 -0.95 -15.52
C THR A 544 8.17 -1.83 -15.35
N PRO A 545 8.66 -2.01 -14.10
CA PRO A 545 9.58 -3.10 -13.84
C PRO A 545 8.91 -4.47 -14.06
N LEU A 546 9.70 -5.55 -14.02
CA LEU A 546 9.21 -6.93 -14.14
C LEU A 546 8.49 -7.34 -12.84
N ILE A 547 7.33 -6.75 -12.62
CA ILE A 547 6.48 -6.90 -11.44
C ILE A 547 5.03 -6.89 -11.94
N GLU A 548 4.24 -7.88 -11.59
CA GLU A 548 2.85 -8.00 -12.03
C GLU A 548 1.85 -7.79 -10.90
N ASN A 549 2.01 -8.48 -9.77
CA ASN A 549 0.98 -8.55 -8.74
C ASN A 549 0.80 -7.20 -8.01
N ALA A 550 1.90 -6.58 -7.59
CA ALA A 550 1.84 -5.25 -6.95
C ALA A 550 1.47 -4.15 -7.95
N VAL A 551 1.92 -4.25 -9.20
CA VAL A 551 1.54 -3.27 -10.25
C VAL A 551 0.04 -3.33 -10.50
N LEU A 552 -0.56 -4.53 -10.72
CA LEU A 552 -2.00 -4.64 -10.89
C LEU A 552 -2.77 -4.07 -9.69
N GLY A 553 -2.31 -4.37 -8.47
CA GLY A 553 -2.93 -3.85 -7.25
C GLY A 553 -2.88 -2.32 -7.20
N PHE A 554 -1.74 -1.73 -7.53
CA PHE A 554 -1.55 -0.27 -7.56
C PHE A 554 -2.42 0.40 -8.63
N GLU A 555 -2.41 -0.10 -9.86
CA GLU A 555 -3.20 0.47 -10.96
C GLU A 555 -4.70 0.34 -10.69
N TYR A 556 -5.15 -0.79 -10.12
CA TYR A 556 -6.52 -0.95 -9.66
C TYR A 556 -6.87 0.10 -8.59
N GLY A 557 -6.04 0.24 -7.56
CA GLY A 557 -6.25 1.22 -6.50
C GLY A 557 -6.33 2.65 -7.01
N LEU A 558 -5.45 3.02 -7.94
CA LEU A 558 -5.47 4.34 -8.58
C LEU A 558 -6.75 4.55 -9.39
N SER A 559 -7.21 3.56 -10.13
CA SER A 559 -8.47 3.64 -10.89
C SER A 559 -9.69 3.80 -9.99
N VAL A 560 -9.67 3.20 -8.79
CA VAL A 560 -10.72 3.40 -7.77
C VAL A 560 -10.73 4.82 -7.24
N ALA A 561 -9.54 5.42 -7.02
CA ALA A 561 -9.40 6.75 -6.43
C ALA A 561 -9.75 7.88 -7.42
N ASP A 562 -9.41 7.73 -8.70
CA ASP A 562 -9.64 8.76 -9.73
C ASP A 562 -10.58 8.25 -10.84
N PRO A 563 -11.89 8.47 -10.70
CA PRO A 563 -12.89 7.94 -11.63
C PRO A 563 -12.83 8.56 -13.03
N ARG A 564 -12.20 9.71 -13.21
CA ARG A 564 -12.08 10.39 -14.51
C ARG A 564 -10.85 9.96 -15.30
N ARG A 565 -9.92 9.27 -14.68
CA ARG A 565 -8.67 8.81 -15.29
C ARG A 565 -8.90 7.51 -16.04
N LEU A 566 -8.45 7.43 -17.28
CA LEU A 566 -8.25 6.15 -17.93
C LEU A 566 -6.95 5.53 -17.39
N VAL A 567 -7.07 4.39 -16.70
CA VAL A 567 -5.92 3.62 -16.23
C VAL A 567 -5.81 2.34 -17.07
N VAL A 568 -4.69 2.19 -17.75
CA VAL A 568 -4.41 1.04 -18.61
C VAL A 568 -3.11 0.38 -18.13
N TRP A 569 -3.16 -0.91 -17.91
CA TRP A 569 -1.98 -1.74 -17.70
C TRP A 569 -1.91 -2.85 -18.73
N GLU A 570 -0.80 -2.92 -19.46
CA GLU A 570 -0.52 -3.96 -20.44
C GLU A 570 0.46 -4.97 -19.87
N THR A 571 0.06 -6.23 -19.80
CA THR A 571 0.99 -7.32 -19.48
C THR A 571 1.94 -7.55 -20.63
N GLN A 572 3.11 -8.12 -20.39
CA GLN A 572 4.03 -8.49 -21.46
C GLN A 572 3.37 -9.53 -22.42
N PHE A 573 2.75 -10.54 -21.83
CA PHE A 573 1.89 -11.53 -22.50
C PHE A 573 0.72 -11.90 -21.59
N GLY A 574 -0.43 -12.19 -22.19
CA GLY A 574 -1.61 -12.61 -21.45
C GLY A 574 -1.45 -13.92 -20.70
N ASP A 575 -0.51 -14.76 -21.14
CA ASP A 575 -0.13 -16.02 -20.48
C ASP A 575 0.24 -15.84 -19.00
N PHE A 576 0.79 -14.66 -18.64
CA PHE A 576 1.23 -14.37 -17.27
C PHE A 576 0.08 -13.96 -16.32
N LEU A 577 -1.18 -14.13 -16.73
CA LEU A 577 -2.34 -13.87 -15.86
C LEU A 577 -2.25 -14.58 -14.51
N ASN A 578 -1.66 -15.76 -14.45
CA ASN A 578 -1.51 -16.53 -13.22
C ASN A 578 -0.54 -15.91 -12.20
N VAL A 579 0.38 -15.04 -12.61
CA VAL A 579 1.32 -14.37 -11.70
C VAL A 579 0.61 -13.34 -10.82
N PHE A 580 -0.43 -12.68 -11.34
CA PHE A 580 -1.21 -11.68 -10.63
C PHE A 580 -2.64 -12.12 -10.29
N GLN A 581 -2.92 -13.42 -10.35
CA GLN A 581 -4.23 -14.01 -10.10
C GLN A 581 -4.84 -13.61 -8.74
N PRO A 582 -4.08 -13.51 -7.61
CA PRO A 582 -4.66 -13.12 -6.34
C PRO A 582 -5.31 -11.74 -6.35
N VAL A 583 -4.67 -10.72 -6.94
CA VAL A 583 -5.23 -9.37 -7.05
C VAL A 583 -6.39 -9.37 -8.04
N PHE A 584 -6.25 -10.06 -9.17
CA PHE A 584 -7.30 -10.18 -10.16
C PHE A 584 -8.58 -10.76 -9.56
N ASP A 585 -8.50 -11.92 -8.88
CA ASP A 585 -9.64 -12.60 -8.30
C ASP A 585 -10.28 -11.84 -7.13
N GLN A 586 -9.47 -11.23 -6.27
CA GLN A 586 -9.99 -10.65 -5.03
C GLN A 586 -10.48 -9.20 -5.20
N PHE A 587 -9.79 -8.41 -6.02
CA PHE A 587 -10.10 -6.99 -6.21
C PHE A 587 -10.72 -6.67 -7.56
N VAL A 588 -10.09 -7.04 -8.67
CA VAL A 588 -10.59 -6.67 -10.00
C VAL A 588 -11.96 -7.29 -10.28
N THR A 589 -12.13 -8.58 -9.98
CA THR A 589 -13.40 -9.29 -10.24
C THR A 589 -14.41 -9.19 -9.11
N GLY A 590 -13.95 -9.08 -7.85
CA GLY A 590 -14.79 -9.17 -6.66
C GLY A 590 -14.98 -7.87 -5.90
N GLY A 591 -14.21 -6.82 -6.18
CA GLY A 591 -14.18 -5.61 -5.34
C GLY A 591 -15.49 -4.83 -5.30
N GLU A 592 -16.21 -4.76 -6.43
CA GLU A 592 -17.50 -4.09 -6.47
C GLU A 592 -18.60 -4.89 -5.76
N ASP A 593 -18.71 -6.18 -6.02
CA ASP A 593 -19.74 -7.04 -5.44
C ASP A 593 -19.61 -7.21 -3.92
N ARG A 594 -18.37 -7.18 -3.42
CA ARG A 594 -18.09 -7.37 -1.99
C ARG A 594 -18.02 -6.06 -1.21
N TRP A 595 -17.53 -4.98 -1.82
CA TRP A 595 -17.11 -3.77 -1.10
C TRP A 595 -17.50 -2.47 -1.79
N LEU A 596 -18.27 -2.50 -2.89
CA LEU A 596 -18.64 -1.36 -3.72
C LEU A 596 -17.44 -0.58 -4.28
N MET A 597 -16.30 -1.25 -4.45
CA MET A 597 -15.10 -0.64 -5.04
C MET A 597 -15.20 -0.69 -6.57
N THR A 598 -15.75 0.37 -7.17
CA THR A 598 -15.87 0.48 -8.63
C THR A 598 -14.55 0.89 -9.28
N SER A 599 -14.21 0.29 -10.42
CA SER A 599 -12.98 0.55 -11.17
C SER A 599 -13.27 0.60 -12.68
N ASN A 600 -12.56 1.44 -13.40
CA ASN A 600 -12.53 1.46 -14.87
C ASN A 600 -11.15 1.03 -15.41
N LEU A 601 -10.41 0.25 -14.64
CA LEU A 601 -9.12 -0.31 -15.06
C LEU A 601 -9.27 -1.07 -16.39
N THR A 602 -8.38 -0.80 -17.33
CA THR A 602 -8.21 -1.59 -18.54
C THR A 602 -6.98 -2.47 -18.42
N LEU A 603 -7.18 -3.76 -18.41
CA LEU A 603 -6.12 -4.77 -18.42
C LEU A 603 -5.96 -5.30 -19.85
N MET A 604 -4.79 -5.08 -20.46
CA MET A 604 -4.48 -5.57 -21.80
C MET A 604 -3.67 -6.86 -21.71
N LEU A 605 -4.18 -7.91 -22.34
CA LEU A 605 -3.58 -9.24 -22.39
C LEU A 605 -3.24 -9.57 -23.85
N PRO A 606 -1.97 -9.39 -24.28
CA PRO A 606 -1.56 -9.83 -25.61
C PRO A 606 -1.83 -11.32 -25.82
N HIS A 607 -2.63 -11.63 -26.86
CA HIS A 607 -3.19 -12.95 -27.12
C HIS A 607 -3.18 -13.27 -28.62
N GLY A 608 -2.86 -14.51 -28.98
CA GLY A 608 -2.91 -14.99 -30.36
C GLY A 608 -2.04 -16.24 -30.52
N TRP A 609 -2.58 -17.24 -31.21
CA TRP A 609 -1.91 -18.51 -31.51
C TRP A 609 -0.97 -18.38 -32.74
N ASP A 610 -0.06 -17.42 -32.68
CA ASP A 610 0.78 -17.00 -33.79
C ASP A 610 2.29 -17.29 -33.59
N GLY A 611 2.60 -18.41 -32.94
CA GLY A 611 3.93 -19.01 -32.96
C GLY A 611 4.87 -18.62 -31.82
N GLY A 612 4.34 -18.05 -30.72
CA GLY A 612 5.16 -17.63 -29.56
C GLY A 612 5.56 -18.74 -28.58
N GLY A 613 5.15 -20.00 -28.81
CA GLY A 613 5.34 -21.10 -27.85
C GLY A 613 4.29 -21.08 -26.74
N PRO A 614 4.36 -22.01 -25.75
CA PRO A 614 3.30 -22.21 -24.75
C PRO A 614 3.06 -21.02 -23.83
N ASP A 615 4.09 -20.21 -23.51
CA ASP A 615 4.00 -19.10 -22.56
C ASP A 615 3.79 -17.74 -23.25
N HIS A 616 3.59 -17.70 -24.56
CA HIS A 616 3.47 -16.47 -25.36
C HIS A 616 2.33 -16.54 -26.38
N SER A 617 1.33 -17.36 -26.14
CA SER A 617 0.28 -17.66 -27.12
C SER A 617 -1.12 -17.30 -26.65
N THR A 618 -1.48 -17.50 -25.40
CA THR A 618 -2.86 -17.33 -24.93
C THR A 618 -2.96 -16.53 -23.64
N GLY A 619 -3.88 -15.56 -23.59
CA GLY A 619 -4.28 -14.88 -22.35
C GLY A 619 -5.30 -15.70 -21.54
N HIS A 620 -5.51 -16.96 -21.85
CA HIS A 620 -6.44 -17.84 -21.13
C HIS A 620 -7.86 -17.26 -21.01
N LEU A 621 -8.46 -16.95 -22.15
CA LEU A 621 -9.81 -16.36 -22.22
C LEU A 621 -10.82 -17.11 -21.34
N GLU A 622 -10.76 -18.44 -21.34
CA GLU A 622 -11.62 -19.31 -20.55
C GLU A 622 -11.51 -19.04 -19.03
N ARG A 623 -10.33 -18.71 -18.54
CA ARG A 623 -10.11 -18.38 -17.11
C ARG A 623 -10.76 -17.05 -16.75
N VAL A 624 -10.66 -16.05 -17.65
CA VAL A 624 -11.27 -14.74 -17.44
C VAL A 624 -12.80 -14.87 -17.51
N LEU A 625 -13.34 -15.60 -18.49
CA LEU A 625 -14.78 -15.84 -18.62
C LEU A 625 -15.35 -16.59 -17.42
N ALA A 626 -14.61 -17.53 -16.84
CA ALA A 626 -15.01 -18.22 -15.62
C ALA A 626 -15.13 -17.29 -14.38
N ARG A 627 -14.59 -16.08 -14.44
CA ARG A 627 -14.71 -15.04 -13.39
C ARG A 627 -15.82 -14.03 -13.67
N CYS A 628 -16.48 -14.11 -14.81
CA CYS A 628 -17.58 -13.21 -15.14
C CYS A 628 -18.85 -13.61 -14.37
N ALA A 629 -19.37 -12.68 -13.58
CA ALA A 629 -20.62 -12.83 -12.86
C ALA A 629 -21.20 -11.43 -12.57
N LYS A 630 -22.52 -11.30 -12.56
CA LYS A 630 -23.22 -10.05 -12.18
C LYS A 630 -22.70 -8.80 -12.94
N ALA A 631 -22.33 -8.95 -14.21
CA ALA A 631 -21.75 -7.87 -15.03
C ALA A 631 -20.52 -7.19 -14.36
N ASN A 632 -19.67 -7.94 -13.69
CA ASN A 632 -18.49 -7.42 -13.00
C ASN A 632 -17.33 -7.00 -13.91
N LEU A 633 -17.23 -7.60 -15.12
CA LEU A 633 -16.15 -7.38 -16.08
C LEU A 633 -16.67 -7.12 -17.48
N ARG A 634 -15.98 -6.28 -18.24
CA ARG A 634 -16.03 -6.21 -19.69
C ARG A 634 -14.91 -7.10 -20.24
N VAL A 635 -15.26 -8.15 -20.98
CA VAL A 635 -14.28 -9.02 -21.65
C VAL A 635 -14.37 -8.75 -23.13
N VAL A 636 -13.28 -8.29 -23.73
CA VAL A 636 -13.27 -7.84 -25.14
C VAL A 636 -12.11 -8.46 -25.92
N ASN A 637 -12.37 -8.74 -27.19
CA ASN A 637 -11.37 -9.15 -28.17
C ASN A 637 -11.62 -8.31 -29.44
N ALA A 638 -11.05 -7.11 -29.47
CA ALA A 638 -11.21 -6.19 -30.57
C ALA A 638 -10.42 -6.66 -31.78
N SER A 639 -11.02 -6.57 -32.99
CA SER A 639 -10.43 -7.01 -34.25
C SER A 639 -10.09 -5.89 -35.21
N THR A 640 -10.57 -4.65 -34.96
CA THR A 640 -10.28 -3.49 -35.79
C THR A 640 -9.73 -2.31 -34.98
N PRO A 641 -8.91 -1.43 -35.59
CA PRO A 641 -8.43 -0.22 -34.94
C PRO A 641 -9.57 0.68 -34.44
N ALA A 642 -10.65 0.85 -35.22
CA ALA A 642 -11.78 1.67 -34.81
C ALA A 642 -12.50 1.09 -33.59
N ASN A 643 -12.72 -0.22 -33.51
CA ASN A 643 -13.28 -0.86 -32.32
C ASN A 643 -12.40 -0.58 -31.07
N TRP A 644 -11.09 -0.69 -31.24
CA TRP A 644 -10.16 -0.42 -30.13
C TRP A 644 -10.23 1.04 -29.64
N PHE A 645 -10.31 1.99 -30.58
CA PHE A 645 -10.52 3.40 -30.27
C PHE A 645 -11.79 3.62 -29.44
N HIS A 646 -12.91 3.06 -29.86
CA HIS A 646 -14.19 3.21 -29.17
C HIS A 646 -14.21 2.52 -27.80
N LEU A 647 -13.61 1.35 -27.67
CA LEU A 647 -13.52 0.62 -26.40
C LEU A 647 -12.73 1.41 -25.34
N LEU A 648 -11.60 1.99 -25.70
CA LEU A 648 -10.80 2.81 -24.79
C LEU A 648 -11.57 4.06 -24.33
N ARG A 649 -12.20 4.76 -25.24
CA ARG A 649 -13.02 5.94 -24.90
C ARG A 649 -14.25 5.54 -24.08
N GLY A 650 -14.86 4.40 -24.41
CA GLY A 650 -16.00 3.83 -23.68
C GLY A 650 -15.72 3.49 -22.22
N GLN A 651 -14.46 3.29 -21.83
CA GLN A 651 -14.08 3.10 -20.42
C GLN A 651 -14.22 4.39 -19.58
N VAL A 652 -14.15 5.55 -20.23
CA VAL A 652 -14.30 6.86 -19.57
C VAL A 652 -15.72 7.39 -19.73
N HIS A 653 -16.31 7.27 -20.90
CA HIS A 653 -17.63 7.83 -21.22
C HIS A 653 -18.80 6.86 -20.92
N GLY A 654 -18.50 5.61 -20.63
CA GLY A 654 -19.52 4.60 -20.38
C GLY A 654 -20.36 4.90 -19.13
N PRO A 655 -21.61 4.42 -19.10
CA PRO A 655 -22.53 4.69 -17.99
C PRO A 655 -22.17 3.95 -16.69
N LEU A 656 -21.31 2.96 -16.78
CA LEU A 656 -20.85 2.17 -15.64
C LEU A 656 -19.33 2.05 -15.63
N ARG A 657 -18.76 2.17 -14.46
CA ARG A 657 -17.34 1.93 -14.21
C ARG A 657 -17.13 0.44 -13.94
N LYS A 658 -16.65 -0.27 -14.93
CA LYS A 658 -16.34 -1.70 -14.86
C LYS A 658 -14.93 -1.95 -15.37
N PRO A 659 -14.14 -2.83 -14.75
CA PRO A 659 -12.87 -3.24 -15.31
C PRO A 659 -13.07 -3.86 -16.70
N MET A 660 -12.17 -3.55 -17.63
CA MET A 660 -12.13 -4.16 -18.96
C MET A 660 -10.90 -5.06 -19.06
N VAL A 661 -11.11 -6.30 -19.46
CA VAL A 661 -10.05 -7.23 -19.85
C VAL A 661 -10.06 -7.34 -21.36
N ALA A 662 -9.02 -6.78 -21.98
CA ALA A 662 -8.87 -6.74 -23.43
C ALA A 662 -7.83 -7.76 -23.89
N PHE A 663 -8.27 -8.77 -24.64
CA PHE A 663 -7.40 -9.68 -25.37
C PHE A 663 -6.90 -8.97 -26.62
N THR A 664 -5.70 -8.39 -26.53
CA THR A 664 -5.14 -7.56 -27.60
C THR A 664 -4.36 -8.42 -28.59
N PRO A 665 -4.41 -8.05 -29.89
CA PRO A 665 -3.76 -8.84 -30.93
C PRO A 665 -2.24 -8.71 -30.92
N LYS A 666 -1.55 -9.70 -31.50
CA LYS A 666 -0.12 -9.68 -31.83
C LYS A 666 0.09 -9.56 -33.34
N ALA A 667 -0.31 -10.57 -34.12
CA ALA A 667 -0.15 -10.58 -35.56
C ALA A 667 -0.95 -9.46 -36.25
N LEU A 668 -2.20 -9.20 -35.79
CA LEU A 668 -3.05 -8.15 -36.35
C LEU A 668 -2.49 -6.73 -36.23
N LEU A 669 -1.61 -6.46 -35.27
CA LEU A 669 -0.97 -5.14 -35.09
C LEU A 669 -0.28 -4.63 -36.37
N ARG A 670 0.13 -5.52 -37.27
CA ARG A 670 0.82 -5.20 -38.53
C ARG A 670 0.18 -5.83 -39.75
N HIS A 671 -0.97 -6.47 -39.58
CA HIS A 671 -1.64 -7.13 -40.69
C HIS A 671 -2.22 -6.10 -41.65
N PRO A 672 -1.98 -6.20 -42.96
CA PRO A 672 -2.47 -5.22 -43.95
C PRO A 672 -4.00 -5.04 -43.98
N GLY A 673 -4.75 -6.05 -43.56
CA GLY A 673 -6.22 -6.00 -43.46
C GLY A 673 -6.73 -5.43 -42.13
N CYS A 674 -5.85 -5.16 -41.14
CA CYS A 674 -6.24 -4.62 -39.82
C CYS A 674 -6.05 -3.11 -39.80
N LEU A 675 -6.84 -2.41 -40.59
CA LEU A 675 -6.85 -0.98 -40.81
C LEU A 675 -8.28 -0.45 -40.72
N SER A 676 -8.47 0.78 -40.28
CA SER A 676 -9.80 1.43 -40.27
C SER A 676 -9.71 2.84 -40.85
N PRO A 677 -10.66 3.23 -41.71
CA PRO A 677 -10.81 4.64 -42.10
C PRO A 677 -11.20 5.49 -40.87
N LEU A 678 -10.79 6.74 -40.83
CA LEU A 678 -11.12 7.64 -39.72
C LEU A 678 -12.62 7.85 -39.52
N SER A 679 -13.42 7.70 -40.60
CA SER A 679 -14.87 7.78 -40.56
C SER A 679 -15.51 6.74 -39.63
N GLU A 680 -14.90 5.55 -39.44
CA GLU A 680 -15.38 4.55 -38.49
C GLU A 680 -15.19 5.00 -37.05
N MET A 681 -14.18 5.84 -36.74
CA MET A 681 -13.96 6.43 -35.43
C MET A 681 -14.85 7.67 -35.19
N GLY A 682 -15.44 8.19 -36.24
CA GLY A 682 -16.42 9.27 -36.18
C GLY A 682 -17.86 8.80 -35.93
N ALA A 683 -18.17 7.56 -36.25
CA ALA A 683 -19.50 6.99 -36.23
C ALA A 683 -19.92 6.32 -34.91
N GLY A 684 -19.26 6.57 -33.79
CA GLY A 684 -19.37 5.89 -32.48
C GLY A 684 -20.74 5.75 -31.89
#